data_ec875686cde4a0d5880e4fac0e5cfff9
#
_entry.id   ec875686cde4a0d5880e4fac0e5cfff9
#
_cell.length_a   1.000
_cell.length_b   1.000
_cell.length_c   1.000
_cell.angle_alpha   90.00
_cell.angle_beta   90.00
_cell.angle_gamma   90.00
#
_symmetry.space_group_name_H-M   'P 1'
#
loop_
_entity.id
_entity.type
_entity.pdbx_description
1 polymer ?
#
loop_
_entity_poly.entity_id
_entity_poly.type
_entity_poly.pdbx_seq_one_letter_code
_entity_poly.pdbx_strand_id
1 'polypeptide(L)'
;MFRKTLLSVALGTALFGLTACNDNQTESSTVAKPEQAIQYKDVIDRRGTPTQFRDFDSYSNLKYNPLLDLGAWHGFLLPASDKEWGGFTGPMVISEEYSLFFASELDKLTLSDASGRPFPLTSARKQEVYAIPGALVQRFEFEPFTLELELRYGDARTALIRTRLINQTNAPLTLNLNWQGELLNQWDAKDTIASKYPGWTRTISESDKGIEFQFGKLRSTWNIMQSGSARYRIDRTLPSRTTLDQKTLGYQSDASITLAAKGSEDIYTLQSYLHSEDDASRHQQSRQALLANPASYFADSIRRWEGYLAKGLSNQGIPESERRIAVKAMETLNGNWRSPAGAILHDGVTPSNTARWFDGVWAWDSWKHAYAMAHFNPEVAKNNVRAMYDYQVHPDDPVRPQDAGMVIDAVFYNKLADRGGDGGNWNERDTKPPLSAWAIWEIYSATKDKAFIAEMYPKLQAYHDWWYRARDNNRNGIIEYGATKHVEHNDEYGNITFKVQYSNGIPAGLDLSSCTSEGDGWYACAGMPLYQQVLNVGGYSDMDIGAQHGAGWESGMDNAARFGFIEPGQLQRYADKTYGGDLAKARQDWNVAFFENHQDNGDLIGFSIDQESVELNAFLAKEKRILADMADLLDKPDDASRYRDGATQLAGYINSCMFDEASGFYYDRQIAQGDVADGNGCVGKLLTARGRGPEGWSPLWAEVADKEKAARVREVMLNAQEFNTKIPLGTAALTNPAYDPNIYWRGRVWLDQFYFGVKGLENYGYRSDAEALVNKLFNNAEGLAGSGPIRENYNPETGAMQGASNFSWSSAHLYMLYRNFLKPQA
;
A
#
# COMPACT_ATOMS: atom_id res chain seq x y z
N MET A 1 4.17 25.74 -50.32
CA MET A 1 5.19 25.81 -51.39
C MET A 1 6.38 24.95 -50.98
N PHE A 2 6.69 23.98 -51.90
CA PHE A 2 7.91 23.16 -51.96
C PHE A 2 8.22 22.21 -50.81
N ARG A 3 8.39 21.01 -51.05
CA ARG A 3 8.55 19.91 -51.98
C ARG A 3 9.35 18.79 -51.25
N LYS A 4 8.80 17.60 -51.39
CA LYS A 4 9.33 16.28 -51.07
C LYS A 4 10.78 16.03 -51.49
N THR A 5 11.50 15.18 -50.78
CA THR A 5 12.41 14.24 -51.44
C THR A 5 12.40 12.89 -50.68
N LEU A 6 12.01 11.86 -51.43
CA LEU A 6 12.18 10.44 -51.15
C LEU A 6 13.62 10.03 -51.46
N LEU A 7 14.18 9.11 -50.71
CA LEU A 7 15.25 8.25 -51.23
C LEU A 7 14.99 6.79 -50.82
N SER A 8 14.75 5.97 -51.82
CA SER A 8 14.68 4.50 -51.79
C SER A 8 16.07 3.95 -52.15
N VAL A 9 16.50 2.85 -51.53
CA VAL A 9 17.53 1.93 -52.02
C VAL A 9 17.16 0.56 -51.43
N ALA A 10 16.63 -0.31 -52.13
CA ALA A 10 16.99 -1.34 -53.11
C ALA A 10 17.44 -2.68 -52.47
N LEU A 11 16.66 -3.68 -52.85
CA LEU A 11 16.81 -5.13 -52.67
C LEU A 11 18.19 -5.70 -53.03
N GLY A 12 18.58 -6.74 -52.31
CA GLY A 12 19.58 -7.71 -52.72
C GLY A 12 19.05 -9.13 -52.48
N THR A 13 18.55 -9.75 -53.56
CA THR A 13 18.19 -11.16 -53.71
C THR A 13 19.44 -12.00 -53.97
N ALA A 14 19.57 -13.13 -53.26
CA ALA A 14 20.43 -14.23 -53.70
C ALA A 14 19.64 -15.55 -53.65
N LEU A 15 19.33 -16.06 -54.80
CA LEU A 15 18.90 -17.44 -55.08
C LEU A 15 20.13 -18.35 -55.17
N PHE A 16 20.03 -19.55 -54.59
CA PHE A 16 20.60 -20.84 -55.03
C PHE A 16 19.99 -21.88 -54.14
N GLY A 17 19.43 -23.03 -54.54
CA GLY A 17 19.42 -23.83 -55.68
C GLY A 17 18.77 -25.13 -55.24
N LEU A 18 17.79 -25.61 -55.96
CA LEU A 18 17.07 -26.89 -55.80
C LEU A 18 18.01 -28.08 -56.08
N THR A 19 17.97 -29.11 -55.18
CA THR A 19 18.14 -30.49 -55.61
C THR A 19 17.15 -31.37 -54.88
N ALA A 20 16.42 -32.18 -55.66
CA ALA A 20 15.37 -33.07 -55.21
C ALA A 20 15.91 -34.48 -54.94
N CYS A 21 15.03 -35.25 -54.26
CA CYS A 21 14.90 -36.71 -54.11
C CYS A 21 15.70 -37.40 -53.02
N ASN A 22 15.07 -37.90 -51.97
CA ASN A 22 14.61 -39.30 -51.97
C ASN A 22 13.72 -39.61 -50.75
N ASP A 23 12.68 -40.36 -51.00
CA ASP A 23 11.79 -40.99 -50.00
C ASP A 23 12.57 -41.90 -49.03
N ASN A 24 12.30 -41.71 -47.73
CA ASN A 24 12.25 -42.82 -46.78
C ASN A 24 11.27 -42.47 -45.66
N GLN A 25 10.18 -43.22 -45.63
CA GLN A 25 9.25 -43.27 -44.48
C GLN A 25 10.01 -43.68 -43.24
N THR A 26 10.11 -42.79 -42.28
CA THR A 26 10.38 -43.11 -40.89
C THR A 26 9.24 -42.60 -40.06
N GLU A 27 8.55 -43.52 -39.38
CA GLU A 27 7.51 -43.28 -38.40
C GLU A 27 8.02 -42.25 -37.38
N SER A 28 7.46 -41.06 -37.42
CA SER A 28 7.66 -40.00 -36.42
C SER A 28 6.88 -40.43 -35.18
N SER A 29 7.55 -41.06 -34.24
CA SER A 29 7.10 -41.11 -32.85
C SER A 29 7.05 -39.67 -32.36
N THR A 30 5.84 -39.12 -32.24
CA THR A 30 5.62 -37.84 -31.53
C THR A 30 5.96 -38.08 -30.05
N VAL A 31 7.20 -37.86 -29.71
CA VAL A 31 7.60 -37.65 -28.31
C VAL A 31 6.84 -36.38 -27.88
N ALA A 32 5.84 -36.56 -27.00
CA ALA A 32 5.14 -35.48 -26.35
C ALA A 32 6.22 -34.54 -25.75
N LYS A 33 6.26 -33.28 -26.16
CA LYS A 33 7.11 -32.30 -25.51
C LYS A 33 6.80 -32.36 -24.02
N PRO A 34 7.79 -32.43 -23.12
CA PRO A 34 7.54 -32.38 -21.68
C PRO A 34 6.71 -31.15 -21.41
N GLU A 35 5.62 -31.30 -20.66
CA GLU A 35 4.73 -30.25 -20.21
C GLU A 35 5.64 -29.19 -19.51
N GLN A 36 5.74 -27.99 -20.10
CA GLN A 36 6.64 -26.96 -19.59
C GLN A 36 6.10 -26.56 -18.22
N ALA A 37 6.88 -26.71 -17.16
CA ALA A 37 6.47 -26.41 -15.81
C ALA A 37 5.94 -24.96 -15.74
N ILE A 38 4.73 -24.80 -15.18
CA ILE A 38 4.08 -23.50 -15.05
C ILE A 38 4.89 -22.67 -14.06
N GLN A 39 5.48 -21.59 -14.56
CA GLN A 39 6.36 -20.74 -13.78
C GLN A 39 5.56 -19.89 -12.78
N TYR A 40 6.03 -19.76 -11.54
CA TYR A 40 5.44 -18.95 -10.47
C TYR A 40 4.00 -19.34 -10.10
N LYS A 41 3.68 -20.64 -10.19
CA LYS A 41 2.39 -21.16 -9.74
C LYS A 41 2.19 -20.95 -8.24
N ASP A 42 1.01 -20.44 -7.85
CA ASP A 42 0.56 -20.25 -6.46
C ASP A 42 1.61 -19.52 -5.58
N VAL A 43 2.19 -18.41 -6.04
CA VAL A 43 3.07 -17.58 -5.19
C VAL A 43 2.28 -16.90 -4.06
N ILE A 44 0.99 -16.66 -4.28
CA ILE A 44 0.00 -16.30 -3.26
C ILE A 44 -1.13 -17.31 -3.33
N ASP A 45 -1.54 -17.87 -2.20
CA ASP A 45 -2.75 -18.69 -2.14
C ASP A 45 -3.98 -17.81 -2.31
N ARG A 46 -4.66 -17.95 -3.43
CA ARG A 46 -5.82 -17.17 -3.81
C ARG A 46 -7.14 -17.92 -3.65
N ARG A 47 -7.16 -19.03 -2.87
CA ARG A 47 -8.38 -19.79 -2.61
C ARG A 47 -9.18 -19.17 -1.49
N GLY A 48 -10.51 -19.16 -1.64
CA GLY A 48 -11.40 -18.64 -0.61
C GLY A 48 -12.87 -18.86 -0.93
N THR A 49 -13.72 -18.85 0.08
CA THR A 49 -15.17 -19.02 -0.01
C THR A 49 -15.88 -18.04 0.91
N PRO A 50 -16.08 -16.80 0.49
CA PRO A 50 -16.85 -15.84 1.30
C PRO A 50 -18.33 -16.28 1.37
N THR A 51 -18.87 -16.29 2.57
CA THR A 51 -20.25 -16.65 2.86
C THR A 51 -21.09 -15.49 3.40
N GLN A 52 -20.44 -14.38 3.70
CA GLN A 52 -21.03 -13.17 4.24
C GLN A 52 -20.55 -11.95 3.47
N PHE A 53 -21.33 -10.88 3.54
CA PHE A 53 -21.05 -9.64 2.82
C PHE A 53 -19.69 -9.02 3.23
N ARG A 54 -19.31 -9.14 4.51
CA ARG A 54 -18.05 -8.62 5.08
C ARG A 54 -17.18 -9.72 5.68
N ASP A 55 -17.04 -10.80 4.98
CA ASP A 55 -16.41 -12.01 5.47
C ASP A 55 -14.91 -11.87 5.79
N PHE A 56 -14.25 -10.83 5.24
CA PHE A 56 -12.83 -10.56 5.47
C PHE A 56 -12.54 -9.32 6.33
N ASP A 57 -13.53 -8.85 7.08
CA ASP A 57 -13.41 -7.65 7.91
C ASP A 57 -12.58 -7.87 9.18
N SER A 58 -11.33 -8.29 8.99
CA SER A 58 -10.38 -8.59 10.07
C SER A 58 -8.93 -8.43 9.62
N TYR A 59 -8.09 -7.83 10.44
CA TYR A 59 -6.64 -7.75 10.21
C TYR A 59 -5.95 -9.10 10.06
N SER A 60 -6.40 -10.11 10.78
CA SER A 60 -5.77 -11.43 10.78
C SER A 60 -6.30 -12.35 9.69
N ASN A 61 -7.04 -11.83 8.74
CA ASN A 61 -7.64 -12.64 7.69
C ASN A 61 -6.59 -13.14 6.69
N LEU A 62 -6.31 -14.44 6.71
CA LEU A 62 -5.42 -15.13 5.77
C LEU A 62 -6.16 -15.85 4.64
N LYS A 63 -7.51 -15.88 4.69
CA LYS A 63 -8.34 -16.68 3.81
C LYS A 63 -8.59 -16.04 2.44
N TYR A 64 -8.51 -14.74 2.35
CA TYR A 64 -8.98 -14.00 1.19
C TYR A 64 -7.86 -13.14 0.64
N ASN A 65 -7.17 -13.66 -0.39
CA ASN A 65 -6.14 -12.94 -1.13
C ASN A 65 -6.59 -12.78 -2.58
N PRO A 66 -7.54 -11.89 -2.88
CA PRO A 66 -8.13 -11.76 -4.20
C PRO A 66 -7.10 -11.31 -5.24
N LEU A 67 -7.26 -11.79 -6.47
CA LEU A 67 -6.59 -11.25 -7.63
C LEU A 67 -7.32 -9.98 -8.06
N LEU A 68 -6.64 -8.86 -8.01
CA LEU A 68 -6.96 -7.62 -8.70
C LEU A 68 -5.77 -7.26 -9.58
N ASP A 69 -6.00 -6.58 -10.69
CA ASP A 69 -4.95 -6.19 -11.62
C ASP A 69 -5.43 -5.02 -12.49
N LEU A 70 -4.49 -4.35 -13.16
CA LEU A 70 -4.76 -3.26 -14.10
C LEU A 70 -5.56 -2.10 -13.50
N GLY A 71 -5.40 -1.85 -12.20
CA GLY A 71 -6.08 -0.79 -11.48
C GLY A 71 -7.58 -1.05 -11.20
N ALA A 72 -8.00 -2.32 -11.25
CA ALA A 72 -9.40 -2.67 -11.02
C ALA A 72 -9.84 -2.43 -9.57
N TRP A 73 -11.12 -2.10 -9.42
CA TRP A 73 -11.82 -1.90 -8.14
C TRP A 73 -12.66 -3.11 -7.72
N HIS A 74 -12.44 -4.24 -8.36
CA HIS A 74 -13.04 -5.51 -8.00
C HIS A 74 -12.05 -6.65 -8.23
N GLY A 75 -12.21 -7.74 -7.47
CA GLY A 75 -11.29 -8.85 -7.48
C GLY A 75 -11.97 -10.19 -7.28
N PHE A 76 -11.23 -11.26 -7.56
CA PHE A 76 -11.72 -12.63 -7.51
C PHE A 76 -10.74 -13.55 -6.80
N LEU A 77 -11.29 -14.65 -6.28
CA LEU A 77 -10.54 -15.76 -5.71
C LEU A 77 -10.71 -17.01 -6.56
N LEU A 78 -9.82 -17.98 -6.36
CA LEU A 78 -10.06 -19.34 -6.74
C LEU A 78 -11.05 -19.99 -5.76
N PRO A 79 -11.89 -20.93 -6.22
CA PRO A 79 -12.74 -21.70 -5.33
C PRO A 79 -11.93 -22.48 -4.29
N ALA A 80 -12.38 -22.47 -3.04
CA ALA A 80 -11.69 -23.14 -1.95
C ALA A 80 -11.93 -24.66 -1.96
N SER A 81 -13.02 -25.12 -2.56
CA SER A 81 -13.41 -26.53 -2.63
C SER A 81 -13.90 -26.92 -4.03
N ASP A 82 -13.94 -28.24 -4.27
CA ASP A 82 -14.45 -28.84 -5.51
C ASP A 82 -15.94 -28.58 -5.77
N LYS A 83 -16.71 -28.27 -4.73
CA LYS A 83 -18.13 -27.93 -4.84
C LYS A 83 -18.36 -26.60 -5.56
N GLU A 84 -17.36 -25.75 -5.54
CA GLU A 84 -17.40 -24.38 -6.09
C GLU A 84 -16.71 -24.29 -7.46
N TRP A 85 -16.14 -25.38 -7.97
CA TRP A 85 -15.50 -25.39 -9.29
C TRP A 85 -16.46 -25.00 -10.41
N GLY A 86 -15.93 -24.33 -11.44
CA GLY A 86 -16.69 -23.86 -12.59
C GLY A 86 -16.92 -22.34 -12.58
N GLY A 87 -16.64 -21.67 -11.47
CA GLY A 87 -16.69 -20.21 -11.33
C GLY A 87 -15.49 -19.68 -10.57
N PHE A 88 -15.30 -18.37 -10.59
CA PHE A 88 -14.34 -17.66 -9.75
C PHE A 88 -15.10 -17.06 -8.58
N THR A 89 -14.56 -17.25 -7.38
CA THR A 89 -15.19 -16.80 -6.14
C THR A 89 -15.18 -15.28 -6.03
N GLY A 90 -16.32 -14.70 -5.73
CA GLY A 90 -16.53 -13.26 -5.69
C GLY A 90 -17.63 -12.76 -6.65
N PRO A 91 -17.63 -11.50 -7.04
CA PRO A 91 -16.57 -10.50 -6.85
C PRO A 91 -16.46 -9.95 -5.43
N MET A 92 -15.24 -9.71 -4.98
CA MET A 92 -14.96 -8.69 -4.00
C MET A 92 -15.00 -7.34 -4.72
N VAL A 93 -15.57 -6.33 -4.12
CA VAL A 93 -15.66 -4.98 -4.69
C VAL A 93 -15.13 -3.96 -3.69
N ILE A 94 -14.31 -3.04 -4.16
CA ILE A 94 -13.97 -1.83 -3.41
C ILE A 94 -15.03 -0.79 -3.77
N SER A 95 -16.02 -0.66 -2.88
CA SER A 95 -17.15 0.24 -3.07
C SER A 95 -16.79 1.61 -2.51
N GLU A 96 -16.15 2.43 -3.32
CA GLU A 96 -15.64 3.76 -3.01
C GLU A 96 -14.54 3.73 -1.94
N GLU A 97 -14.88 3.60 -0.65
CA GLU A 97 -13.93 3.64 0.47
C GLU A 97 -13.80 2.33 1.24
N TYR A 98 -14.60 1.30 0.90
CA TYR A 98 -14.63 0.04 1.66
C TYR A 98 -14.77 -1.17 0.76
N SER A 99 -14.02 -2.23 1.11
CA SER A 99 -14.08 -3.52 0.43
C SER A 99 -15.16 -4.44 1.01
N LEU A 100 -15.81 -5.21 0.15
CA LEU A 100 -16.82 -6.20 0.54
C LEU A 100 -17.03 -7.22 -0.59
N PHE A 101 -17.59 -8.40 -0.28
CA PHE A 101 -17.99 -9.38 -1.29
C PHE A 101 -19.44 -9.17 -1.72
N PHE A 102 -19.70 -9.09 -3.03
CA PHE A 102 -21.07 -9.05 -3.56
C PHE A 102 -21.70 -10.43 -3.70
N ALA A 103 -20.87 -11.43 -3.94
CA ALA A 103 -21.34 -12.81 -4.09
C ALA A 103 -20.27 -13.78 -3.58
N SER A 104 -20.65 -15.03 -3.32
CA SER A 104 -19.69 -16.11 -3.15
C SER A 104 -19.18 -16.59 -4.52
N GLU A 105 -20.12 -16.86 -5.44
CA GLU A 105 -19.85 -17.13 -6.85
C GLU A 105 -20.96 -16.49 -7.69
N LEU A 106 -20.62 -15.42 -8.41
CA LEU A 106 -21.62 -14.69 -9.18
C LEU A 106 -21.83 -15.29 -10.57
N ASP A 107 -20.90 -16.11 -11.07
CA ASP A 107 -20.96 -16.67 -12.42
C ASP A 107 -20.32 -18.06 -12.48
N LYS A 108 -21.10 -19.08 -12.15
CA LYS A 108 -20.65 -20.47 -12.10
C LYS A 108 -21.16 -21.25 -13.30
N LEU A 109 -20.24 -21.86 -14.06
CA LEU A 109 -20.51 -22.69 -15.22
C LEU A 109 -20.73 -24.15 -14.81
N THR A 110 -21.81 -24.75 -15.31
CA THR A 110 -22.04 -26.19 -15.36
C THR A 110 -22.22 -26.66 -16.79
N LEU A 111 -21.88 -27.91 -17.08
CA LEU A 111 -21.92 -28.51 -18.43
C LEU A 111 -22.72 -29.80 -18.47
N SER A 112 -23.40 -30.04 -19.60
CA SER A 112 -24.02 -31.32 -19.91
C SER A 112 -23.86 -31.67 -21.40
N ASP A 113 -24.05 -32.93 -21.74
CA ASP A 113 -24.10 -33.34 -23.14
C ASP A 113 -25.45 -32.97 -23.80
N ALA A 114 -25.58 -33.23 -25.08
CA ALA A 114 -26.79 -32.93 -25.85
C ALA A 114 -28.06 -33.61 -25.31
N SER A 115 -27.93 -34.69 -24.53
CA SER A 115 -29.05 -35.38 -23.89
C SER A 115 -29.40 -34.81 -22.51
N GLY A 116 -28.65 -33.85 -22.02
CA GLY A 116 -28.78 -33.23 -20.69
C GLY A 116 -28.06 -33.97 -19.58
N ARG A 117 -27.24 -35.00 -19.85
CA ARG A 117 -26.42 -35.69 -18.87
C ARG A 117 -25.28 -34.77 -18.41
N PRO A 118 -25.18 -34.47 -17.11
CA PRO A 118 -24.19 -33.55 -16.60
C PRO A 118 -22.76 -34.11 -16.67
N PHE A 119 -21.79 -33.16 -16.78
CA PHE A 119 -20.36 -33.42 -16.59
C PHE A 119 -19.91 -32.75 -15.29
N PRO A 120 -20.08 -33.36 -14.11
CA PRO A 120 -19.58 -32.82 -12.86
C PRO A 120 -18.06 -32.58 -12.96
N LEU A 121 -17.56 -31.41 -12.62
CA LEU A 121 -16.12 -31.09 -12.75
C LEU A 121 -15.26 -32.04 -11.90
N THR A 122 -15.81 -32.55 -10.79
CA THR A 122 -15.19 -33.56 -9.91
C THR A 122 -14.99 -34.90 -10.61
N SER A 123 -15.70 -35.18 -11.71
CA SER A 123 -15.55 -36.40 -12.49
C SER A 123 -14.50 -36.33 -13.62
N ALA A 124 -13.87 -35.17 -13.79
CA ALA A 124 -12.78 -35.03 -14.74
C ALA A 124 -11.58 -35.89 -14.33
N ARG A 125 -10.92 -36.53 -15.32
CA ARG A 125 -9.75 -37.40 -15.09
C ARG A 125 -8.50 -36.67 -14.63
N LYS A 126 -8.38 -35.35 -14.94
CA LYS A 126 -7.35 -34.45 -14.43
C LYS A 126 -8.02 -33.13 -14.06
N GLN A 127 -7.65 -32.59 -12.91
CA GLN A 127 -8.17 -31.32 -12.38
C GLN A 127 -6.99 -30.48 -11.91
N GLU A 128 -6.94 -29.23 -12.36
CA GLU A 128 -5.91 -28.28 -12.00
C GLU A 128 -6.57 -26.95 -11.67
N VAL A 129 -6.37 -26.46 -10.44
CA VAL A 129 -6.87 -25.16 -9.96
C VAL A 129 -5.72 -24.42 -9.32
N TYR A 130 -5.28 -23.32 -9.94
CA TYR A 130 -4.10 -22.59 -9.50
C TYR A 130 -4.13 -21.13 -9.95
N ALA A 131 -3.28 -20.30 -9.30
CA ALA A 131 -2.99 -18.93 -9.71
C ALA A 131 -1.59 -18.83 -10.34
N ILE A 132 -1.45 -17.89 -11.25
CA ILE A 132 -0.17 -17.43 -11.80
C ILE A 132 -0.19 -15.90 -11.84
N PRO A 133 0.96 -15.21 -12.03
CA PRO A 133 0.97 -13.76 -12.10
C PRO A 133 -0.05 -13.22 -13.10
N GLY A 134 -1.02 -12.45 -12.57
CA GLY A 134 -2.09 -11.83 -13.34
C GLY A 134 -3.19 -12.76 -13.83
N ALA A 135 -3.29 -14.01 -13.33
CA ALA A 135 -4.37 -14.91 -13.72
C ALA A 135 -4.79 -15.91 -12.64
N LEU A 136 -6.07 -16.29 -12.69
CA LEU A 136 -6.64 -17.46 -12.01
C LEU A 136 -7.03 -18.49 -13.05
N VAL A 137 -6.70 -19.76 -12.81
CA VAL A 137 -6.88 -20.83 -13.79
C VAL A 137 -7.56 -22.05 -13.16
N GLN A 138 -8.54 -22.61 -13.89
CA GLN A 138 -9.13 -23.91 -13.60
C GLN A 138 -9.10 -24.73 -14.89
N ARG A 139 -8.59 -25.96 -14.87
CA ARG A 139 -8.51 -26.85 -16.02
C ARG A 139 -9.01 -28.25 -15.66
N PHE A 140 -9.93 -28.75 -16.48
CA PHE A 140 -10.59 -30.04 -16.27
C PHE A 140 -10.52 -30.87 -17.56
N GLU A 141 -9.90 -32.04 -17.48
CA GLU A 141 -9.79 -32.95 -18.62
C GLU A 141 -10.80 -34.09 -18.46
N PHE A 142 -11.79 -34.13 -19.33
CA PHE A 142 -12.70 -35.25 -19.50
C PHE A 142 -12.23 -36.11 -20.67
N GLU A 143 -12.79 -37.32 -20.83
CA GLU A 143 -12.50 -38.14 -21.99
C GLU A 143 -12.91 -37.46 -23.29
N PRO A 144 -14.14 -36.91 -23.44
CA PRO A 144 -14.57 -36.27 -24.68
C PRO A 144 -14.04 -34.83 -24.90
N PHE A 145 -13.67 -34.10 -23.88
CA PHE A 145 -13.22 -32.73 -24.03
C PHE A 145 -12.35 -32.24 -22.86
N THR A 146 -11.67 -31.12 -23.07
CA THR A 146 -11.02 -30.33 -22.01
C THR A 146 -11.75 -29.03 -21.85
N LEU A 147 -12.02 -28.63 -20.59
CA LEU A 147 -12.49 -27.30 -20.19
C LEU A 147 -11.32 -26.57 -19.53
N GLU A 148 -11.10 -25.33 -19.96
CA GLU A 148 -10.18 -24.38 -19.30
C GLU A 148 -10.90 -23.08 -19.02
N LEU A 149 -10.90 -22.64 -17.78
CA LEU A 149 -11.37 -21.32 -17.33
C LEU A 149 -10.16 -20.51 -16.89
N GLU A 150 -9.95 -19.36 -17.50
CA GLU A 150 -8.86 -18.47 -17.13
C GLU A 150 -9.38 -17.03 -17.01
N LEU A 151 -9.20 -16.45 -15.81
CA LEU A 151 -9.57 -15.08 -15.50
C LEU A 151 -8.33 -14.18 -15.56
N ARG A 152 -8.43 -13.09 -16.32
CA ARG A 152 -7.49 -11.96 -16.38
C ARG A 152 -8.26 -10.65 -16.41
N TYR A 153 -7.55 -9.52 -16.44
CA TYR A 153 -8.18 -8.20 -16.59
C TYR A 153 -7.96 -7.68 -18.01
N GLY A 154 -9.05 -7.23 -18.63
CA GLY A 154 -9.06 -6.62 -19.95
C GLY A 154 -8.87 -5.11 -19.92
N ASP A 155 -9.42 -4.46 -18.91
CA ASP A 155 -9.20 -3.05 -18.58
C ASP A 155 -9.40 -2.81 -17.07
N ALA A 156 -9.29 -1.55 -16.64
CA ALA A 156 -9.40 -1.15 -15.24
C ALA A 156 -10.80 -1.34 -14.60
N ARG A 157 -11.80 -1.68 -15.38
CA ARG A 157 -13.19 -1.91 -14.91
C ARG A 157 -13.67 -3.33 -15.17
N THR A 158 -12.93 -4.12 -15.95
CA THR A 158 -13.44 -5.39 -16.48
C THR A 158 -12.46 -6.55 -16.27
N ALA A 159 -12.90 -7.54 -15.52
CA ALA A 159 -12.31 -8.87 -15.54
C ALA A 159 -12.81 -9.64 -16.78
N LEU A 160 -11.91 -10.34 -17.43
CA LEU A 160 -12.15 -11.07 -18.68
C LEU A 160 -11.89 -12.56 -18.44
N ILE A 161 -12.95 -13.36 -18.49
CA ILE A 161 -12.89 -14.81 -18.28
C ILE A 161 -12.96 -15.50 -19.63
N ARG A 162 -11.90 -16.23 -20.00
CA ARG A 162 -11.91 -17.12 -21.15
C ARG A 162 -12.37 -18.50 -20.72
N THR A 163 -13.46 -18.98 -21.30
CA THR A 163 -13.91 -20.37 -21.25
C THR A 163 -13.48 -21.06 -22.55
N ARG A 164 -12.44 -21.89 -22.49
CA ARG A 164 -11.94 -22.67 -23.64
C ARG A 164 -12.44 -24.10 -23.54
N LEU A 165 -13.10 -24.54 -24.63
CA LEU A 165 -13.57 -25.92 -24.77
C LEU A 165 -12.80 -26.58 -25.92
N ILE A 166 -12.18 -27.73 -25.68
CA ILE A 166 -11.37 -28.47 -26.67
C ILE A 166 -11.97 -29.87 -26.85
N ASN A 167 -12.50 -30.15 -28.02
CA ASN A 167 -13.04 -31.49 -28.35
C ASN A 167 -11.89 -32.46 -28.53
N GLN A 168 -11.85 -33.50 -27.71
CA GLN A 168 -10.84 -34.57 -27.78
C GLN A 168 -11.25 -35.74 -28.68
N THR A 169 -12.48 -35.70 -29.25
CA THR A 169 -13.02 -36.78 -30.09
C THR A 169 -12.79 -36.54 -31.57
N ASN A 170 -12.96 -37.60 -32.38
CA ASN A 170 -12.89 -37.52 -33.84
C ASN A 170 -14.26 -37.20 -34.51
N ALA A 171 -15.26 -36.80 -33.70
CA ALA A 171 -16.60 -36.42 -34.14
C ALA A 171 -17.00 -35.06 -33.58
N PRO A 172 -17.95 -34.34 -34.18
CA PRO A 172 -18.52 -33.15 -33.54
C PRO A 172 -19.09 -33.48 -32.17
N LEU A 173 -18.88 -32.54 -31.21
CA LEU A 173 -19.33 -32.67 -29.85
C LEU A 173 -20.21 -31.46 -29.47
N THR A 174 -21.48 -31.75 -29.12
CA THR A 174 -22.39 -30.70 -28.61
C THR A 174 -22.38 -30.69 -27.08
N LEU A 175 -22.19 -29.53 -26.51
CA LEU A 175 -22.24 -29.27 -25.08
C LEU A 175 -23.28 -28.19 -24.76
N ASN A 176 -24.09 -28.44 -23.74
CA ASN A 176 -24.94 -27.40 -23.13
C ASN A 176 -24.19 -26.78 -21.97
N LEU A 177 -24.23 -25.46 -21.93
CA LEU A 177 -23.58 -24.62 -20.93
C LEU A 177 -24.66 -23.89 -20.12
N ASN A 178 -24.53 -23.91 -18.82
CA ASN A 178 -25.41 -23.18 -17.92
C ASN A 178 -24.57 -22.40 -16.95
N TRP A 179 -24.72 -21.06 -16.93
CA TRP A 179 -24.13 -20.15 -15.96
C TRP A 179 -25.19 -19.70 -14.98
N GLN A 180 -24.84 -19.64 -13.71
CA GLN A 180 -25.75 -19.19 -12.65
C GLN A 180 -25.01 -18.45 -11.54
N GLY A 181 -25.71 -17.61 -10.81
CA GLY A 181 -25.21 -16.94 -9.62
C GLY A 181 -26.25 -16.03 -8.98
N GLU A 182 -25.96 -15.58 -7.77
CA GLU A 182 -26.79 -14.67 -7.00
C GLU A 182 -25.96 -13.74 -6.10
N LEU A 183 -26.50 -12.58 -5.75
CA LEU A 183 -25.87 -11.70 -4.78
C LEU A 183 -25.99 -12.24 -3.36
N LEU A 184 -24.98 -12.04 -2.54
CA LEU A 184 -25.09 -12.26 -1.10
C LEU A 184 -26.18 -11.36 -0.49
N ASN A 185 -26.98 -11.93 0.39
CA ASN A 185 -27.99 -11.21 1.16
C ASN A 185 -27.68 -11.16 2.67
N GLN A 186 -26.61 -11.79 3.09
CA GLN A 186 -26.17 -11.85 4.48
C GLN A 186 -25.13 -10.78 4.74
N TRP A 187 -25.35 -9.94 5.76
CA TRP A 187 -24.38 -8.93 6.17
C TRP A 187 -23.23 -9.55 6.98
N ASP A 188 -23.59 -10.21 8.05
CA ASP A 188 -22.73 -10.91 8.97
C ASP A 188 -23.44 -12.17 9.50
N ALA A 189 -22.94 -12.77 10.57
CA ALA A 189 -23.55 -13.97 11.17
C ALA A 189 -24.95 -13.76 11.72
N LYS A 190 -25.39 -12.52 11.97
CA LYS A 190 -26.68 -12.19 12.61
C LYS A 190 -27.64 -11.44 11.68
N ASP A 191 -27.09 -10.54 10.85
CA ASP A 191 -27.88 -9.58 10.10
C ASP A 191 -27.90 -9.90 8.61
N THR A 192 -29.05 -9.75 7.98
CA THR A 192 -29.15 -9.68 6.53
C THR A 192 -28.83 -8.26 6.04
N ILE A 193 -28.49 -8.11 4.76
CA ILE A 193 -28.30 -6.78 4.16
C ILE A 193 -29.61 -5.99 4.25
N ALA A 194 -30.75 -6.62 4.02
CA ALA A 194 -32.06 -5.97 4.12
C ALA A 194 -32.38 -5.51 5.55
N SER A 195 -32.01 -6.27 6.58
CA SER A 195 -32.21 -5.85 7.98
C SER A 195 -31.27 -4.74 8.40
N LYS A 196 -30.03 -4.76 7.92
CA LYS A 196 -29.00 -3.75 8.23
C LYS A 196 -29.26 -2.44 7.49
N TYR A 197 -29.68 -2.52 6.25
CA TYR A 197 -29.92 -1.37 5.34
C TYR A 197 -31.27 -1.48 4.64
N PRO A 198 -32.39 -1.33 5.34
CA PRO A 198 -33.75 -1.61 4.80
C PRO A 198 -34.15 -0.69 3.63
N GLY A 199 -33.49 0.45 3.48
CA GLY A 199 -33.75 1.38 2.37
C GLY A 199 -32.79 1.23 1.17
N TRP A 200 -31.79 0.35 1.25
CA TRP A 200 -30.84 0.19 0.18
C TRP A 200 -31.39 -0.70 -0.94
N THR A 201 -31.62 -0.10 -2.11
CA THR A 201 -32.16 -0.81 -3.27
C THR A 201 -31.08 -1.55 -4.02
N ARG A 202 -31.37 -2.79 -4.42
CA ARG A 202 -30.54 -3.61 -5.30
C ARG A 202 -31.47 -4.28 -6.31
N THR A 203 -31.13 -4.24 -7.58
CA THR A 203 -31.94 -4.81 -8.65
C THR A 203 -31.12 -5.61 -9.64
N ILE A 204 -31.74 -6.51 -10.36
CA ILE A 204 -31.15 -7.25 -11.47
C ILE A 204 -32.02 -7.08 -12.71
N SER A 205 -31.39 -6.90 -13.87
CA SER A 205 -32.07 -6.78 -15.17
C SER A 205 -31.27 -7.45 -16.28
N GLU A 206 -31.93 -7.77 -17.40
CA GLU A 206 -31.25 -8.19 -18.61
C GLU A 206 -30.57 -6.99 -19.28
N SER A 207 -29.41 -7.22 -19.88
CA SER A 207 -28.71 -6.29 -20.78
C SER A 207 -28.68 -6.86 -22.20
N ASP A 208 -28.13 -6.12 -23.17
CA ASP A 208 -28.03 -6.54 -24.57
C ASP A 208 -27.13 -7.78 -24.78
N LYS A 209 -26.22 -8.06 -23.83
CA LYS A 209 -25.24 -9.16 -23.90
C LYS A 209 -25.20 -10.04 -22.66
N GLY A 210 -26.10 -9.81 -21.69
CA GLY A 210 -26.12 -10.57 -20.45
C GLY A 210 -27.00 -9.93 -19.40
N ILE A 211 -26.44 -9.59 -18.25
CA ILE A 211 -27.17 -9.05 -17.09
C ILE A 211 -26.47 -7.87 -16.47
N GLU A 212 -27.27 -7.04 -15.77
CA GLU A 212 -26.79 -5.92 -14.98
C GLU A 212 -27.42 -5.91 -13.58
N PHE A 213 -26.61 -5.80 -12.56
CA PHE A 213 -27.02 -5.47 -11.20
C PHE A 213 -26.85 -3.96 -11.00
N GLN A 214 -27.83 -3.33 -10.38
CA GLN A 214 -27.80 -1.91 -10.02
C GLN A 214 -27.96 -1.74 -8.51
N PHE A 215 -27.23 -0.78 -7.96
CA PHE A 215 -27.16 -0.51 -6.53
C PHE A 215 -27.59 0.94 -6.26
N GLY A 216 -28.54 1.09 -5.34
CA GLY A 216 -29.00 2.39 -4.86
C GLY A 216 -27.98 3.12 -4.02
N LYS A 217 -28.21 4.39 -3.73
CA LYS A 217 -27.35 5.20 -2.86
C LYS A 217 -27.36 4.65 -1.43
N LEU A 218 -26.17 4.46 -0.87
CA LEU A 218 -25.97 4.14 0.54
C LEU A 218 -24.76 4.90 1.06
N ARG A 219 -24.92 5.61 2.18
CA ARG A 219 -23.85 6.30 2.89
C ARG A 219 -23.84 5.83 4.33
N SER A 220 -22.87 4.97 4.65
CA SER A 220 -22.67 4.48 6.00
C SER A 220 -21.17 4.49 6.26
N THR A 221 -20.70 5.57 6.85
CA THR A 221 -19.30 5.72 7.24
C THR A 221 -18.84 4.50 8.05
N TRP A 222 -17.66 3.98 7.72
CA TRP A 222 -17.06 2.76 8.28
C TRP A 222 -17.76 1.44 7.89
N ASN A 223 -18.73 1.47 7.02
CA ASN A 223 -19.41 0.25 6.58
C ASN A 223 -19.39 0.08 5.05
N ILE A 224 -20.15 0.90 4.33
CA ILE A 224 -20.25 0.85 2.88
C ILE A 224 -20.68 2.21 2.34
N MET A 225 -20.08 2.60 1.24
CA MET A 225 -20.48 3.79 0.49
C MET A 225 -20.69 3.45 -0.97
N GLN A 226 -21.81 3.89 -1.53
CA GLN A 226 -22.12 3.81 -2.95
C GLN A 226 -22.85 5.07 -3.41
N SER A 227 -22.53 5.54 -4.60
CA SER A 227 -23.07 6.77 -5.18
C SER A 227 -24.57 6.72 -5.47
N GLY A 228 -25.13 5.51 -5.66
CA GLY A 228 -26.54 5.30 -6.02
C GLY A 228 -26.77 5.00 -7.50
N SER A 229 -25.71 4.95 -8.30
CA SER A 229 -25.74 4.52 -9.70
C SER A 229 -24.63 3.50 -10.01
N ALA A 230 -24.10 2.88 -8.97
CA ALA A 230 -23.12 1.80 -9.11
C ALA A 230 -23.75 0.58 -9.80
N ARG A 231 -22.97 -0.08 -10.64
CA ARG A 231 -23.41 -1.20 -11.46
C ARG A 231 -22.40 -2.32 -11.47
N TYR A 232 -22.92 -3.53 -11.60
CA TYR A 232 -22.11 -4.70 -11.92
C TYR A 232 -22.70 -5.41 -13.12
N ARG A 233 -21.90 -5.60 -14.19
CA ARG A 233 -22.34 -6.21 -15.46
C ARG A 233 -21.64 -7.53 -15.70
N ILE A 234 -22.40 -8.47 -16.24
CA ILE A 234 -21.87 -9.73 -16.79
C ILE A 234 -22.32 -9.80 -18.25
N ASP A 235 -21.36 -9.67 -19.16
CA ASP A 235 -21.61 -9.75 -20.61
C ASP A 235 -20.93 -10.99 -21.17
N ARG A 236 -21.50 -11.61 -22.23
CA ARG A 236 -20.94 -12.78 -22.90
C ARG A 236 -20.84 -12.62 -24.40
N THR A 237 -19.79 -13.19 -24.98
CA THR A 237 -19.65 -13.27 -26.43
C THR A 237 -20.56 -14.33 -27.05
N LEU A 238 -20.88 -15.41 -26.32
CA LEU A 238 -21.86 -16.41 -26.72
C LEU A 238 -23.28 -15.97 -26.34
N PRO A 239 -24.21 -15.83 -27.32
CA PRO A 239 -25.61 -15.57 -26.98
C PRO A 239 -26.20 -16.64 -26.08
N SER A 240 -26.90 -16.25 -25.03
CA SER A 240 -27.52 -17.14 -24.06
C SER A 240 -28.94 -16.71 -23.76
N ARG A 241 -29.79 -17.65 -23.35
CA ARG A 241 -31.12 -17.39 -22.83
C ARG A 241 -31.03 -17.21 -21.33
N THR A 242 -31.45 -16.06 -20.82
CA THR A 242 -31.35 -15.72 -19.40
C THR A 242 -32.72 -15.75 -18.71
N THR A 243 -32.72 -16.21 -17.48
CA THR A 243 -33.86 -16.15 -16.55
C THR A 243 -33.40 -15.46 -15.28
N LEU A 244 -34.18 -14.51 -14.78
CA LEU A 244 -33.85 -13.71 -13.60
C LEU A 244 -34.74 -14.10 -12.41
N ASP A 245 -34.15 -14.16 -11.23
CA ASP A 245 -34.84 -14.23 -9.95
C ASP A 245 -34.69 -12.91 -9.19
N GLN A 246 -35.73 -12.11 -9.19
CA GLN A 246 -35.76 -10.80 -8.51
C GLN A 246 -35.73 -10.92 -6.97
N LYS A 247 -36.10 -12.08 -6.42
CA LYS A 247 -36.16 -12.28 -4.96
C LYS A 247 -34.77 -12.54 -4.39
N THR A 248 -34.01 -13.40 -5.05
CA THR A 248 -32.64 -13.73 -4.62
C THR A 248 -31.61 -12.80 -5.24
N LEU A 249 -32.00 -11.96 -6.21
CA LEU A 249 -31.08 -11.20 -7.07
C LEU A 249 -30.14 -12.17 -7.79
N GLY A 250 -30.72 -13.23 -8.33
CA GLY A 250 -30.01 -14.29 -9.00
C GLY A 250 -30.40 -14.45 -10.47
N TYR A 251 -29.64 -15.23 -11.20
CA TYR A 251 -29.90 -15.52 -12.60
C TYR A 251 -29.43 -16.90 -13.00
N GLN A 252 -29.95 -17.36 -14.14
CA GLN A 252 -29.50 -18.54 -14.89
C GLN A 252 -29.46 -18.18 -16.37
N SER A 253 -28.33 -18.52 -17.05
CA SER A 253 -28.15 -18.31 -18.49
C SER A 253 -27.75 -19.60 -19.17
N ASP A 254 -28.51 -20.01 -20.18
CA ASP A 254 -28.36 -21.29 -20.93
C ASP A 254 -27.88 -21.00 -22.35
N ALA A 255 -26.92 -21.77 -22.81
CA ALA A 255 -26.47 -21.78 -24.21
C ALA A 255 -26.06 -23.23 -24.63
N SER A 256 -25.95 -23.44 -25.94
CA SER A 256 -25.43 -24.70 -26.52
C SER A 256 -24.37 -24.37 -27.57
N ILE A 257 -23.31 -25.19 -27.61
CA ILE A 257 -22.23 -25.08 -28.58
C ILE A 257 -21.90 -26.44 -29.18
N THR A 258 -21.58 -26.45 -30.48
CA THR A 258 -21.11 -27.66 -31.16
C THR A 258 -19.67 -27.46 -31.62
N LEU A 259 -18.76 -28.19 -31.02
CA LEU A 259 -17.34 -28.19 -31.35
C LEU A 259 -17.06 -29.14 -32.53
N ALA A 260 -16.32 -28.71 -33.53
CA ALA A 260 -15.82 -29.57 -34.59
C ALA A 260 -14.95 -30.70 -34.02
N ALA A 261 -14.80 -31.81 -34.75
CA ALA A 261 -13.87 -32.89 -34.38
C ALA A 261 -12.45 -32.31 -34.17
N LYS A 262 -11.84 -32.59 -33.02
CA LYS A 262 -10.52 -32.03 -32.62
C LYS A 262 -10.46 -30.50 -32.60
N GLY A 263 -11.58 -29.81 -32.74
CA GLY A 263 -11.68 -28.37 -32.71
C GLY A 263 -11.70 -27.80 -31.32
N SER A 264 -11.49 -26.48 -31.19
CA SER A 264 -11.63 -25.73 -29.94
C SER A 264 -12.38 -24.44 -30.17
N GLU A 265 -13.09 -23.97 -29.13
CA GLU A 265 -13.79 -22.69 -29.15
C GLU A 265 -13.50 -21.94 -27.85
N ASP A 266 -13.36 -20.63 -27.98
CA ASP A 266 -13.19 -19.71 -26.86
C ASP A 266 -14.45 -18.86 -26.68
N ILE A 267 -15.02 -18.90 -25.48
CA ILE A 267 -16.12 -18.03 -25.08
C ILE A 267 -15.58 -17.08 -24.04
N TYR A 268 -15.91 -15.80 -24.18
CA TYR A 268 -15.46 -14.78 -23.22
C TYR A 268 -16.63 -14.24 -22.43
N THR A 269 -16.46 -14.16 -21.11
CA THR A 269 -17.34 -13.46 -20.16
C THR A 269 -16.61 -12.25 -19.62
N LEU A 270 -17.27 -11.10 -19.68
CA LEU A 270 -16.81 -9.84 -19.13
C LEU A 270 -17.55 -9.58 -17.84
N GLN A 271 -16.82 -9.31 -16.75
CA GLN A 271 -17.40 -8.90 -15.49
C GLN A 271 -16.89 -7.52 -15.12
N SER A 272 -17.78 -6.52 -15.12
CA SER A 272 -17.41 -5.12 -14.97
C SER A 272 -18.06 -4.49 -13.75
N TYR A 273 -17.24 -3.81 -12.90
CA TYR A 273 -17.73 -2.96 -11.82
C TYR A 273 -17.56 -1.49 -12.17
N LEU A 274 -18.63 -0.72 -12.01
CA LEU A 274 -18.72 0.67 -12.39
C LEU A 274 -19.31 1.46 -11.20
N HIS A 275 -18.60 2.48 -10.74
CA HIS A 275 -18.97 3.21 -9.52
C HIS A 275 -20.19 4.11 -9.68
N SER A 276 -20.41 4.62 -10.91
CA SER A 276 -21.46 5.63 -11.18
C SER A 276 -21.94 5.54 -12.62
N GLU A 277 -23.02 6.29 -12.92
CA GLU A 277 -23.52 6.48 -14.29
C GLU A 277 -22.44 7.08 -15.22
N ASP A 278 -21.69 8.05 -14.71
CA ASP A 278 -20.61 8.68 -15.47
C ASP A 278 -19.48 7.68 -15.76
N ASP A 279 -19.12 6.85 -14.78
CA ASP A 279 -18.13 5.78 -14.97
C ASP A 279 -18.62 4.76 -16.00
N ALA A 280 -19.91 4.37 -15.93
CA ALA A 280 -20.54 3.49 -16.90
C ALA A 280 -20.58 4.10 -18.31
N SER A 281 -20.82 5.39 -18.43
CA SER A 281 -20.85 6.10 -19.71
C SER A 281 -19.45 6.16 -20.32
N ARG A 282 -18.44 6.50 -19.53
CA ARG A 282 -17.03 6.49 -20.01
C ARG A 282 -16.57 5.10 -20.42
N HIS A 283 -16.96 4.07 -19.70
CA HIS A 283 -16.58 2.68 -19.98
C HIS A 283 -17.28 2.08 -21.21
N GLN A 284 -18.36 2.68 -21.73
CA GLN A 284 -19.16 2.09 -22.80
C GLN A 284 -18.35 1.78 -24.07
N GLN A 285 -17.44 2.66 -24.45
CA GLN A 285 -16.57 2.43 -25.61
C GLN A 285 -15.60 1.27 -25.38
N SER A 286 -14.99 1.20 -24.21
CA SER A 286 -14.09 0.11 -23.82
C SER A 286 -14.83 -1.24 -23.78
N ARG A 287 -16.03 -1.27 -23.22
CA ARG A 287 -16.91 -2.46 -23.23
C ARG A 287 -17.18 -2.97 -24.63
N GLN A 288 -17.50 -2.08 -25.57
CA GLN A 288 -17.75 -2.47 -26.97
C GLN A 288 -16.48 -3.02 -27.64
N ALA A 289 -15.32 -2.43 -27.40
CA ALA A 289 -14.05 -2.90 -27.93
C ALA A 289 -13.66 -4.26 -27.35
N LEU A 290 -13.84 -4.47 -26.05
CA LEU A 290 -13.63 -5.74 -25.34
C LEU A 290 -14.52 -6.85 -25.91
N LEU A 291 -15.80 -6.58 -26.10
CA LEU A 291 -16.75 -7.54 -26.70
C LEU A 291 -16.43 -7.87 -28.15
N ALA A 292 -15.92 -6.89 -28.91
CA ALA A 292 -15.60 -7.09 -30.33
C ALA A 292 -14.30 -7.88 -30.52
N ASN A 293 -13.31 -7.75 -29.62
CA ASN A 293 -12.02 -8.41 -29.77
C ASN A 293 -11.41 -8.86 -28.43
N PRO A 294 -12.11 -9.69 -27.65
CA PRO A 294 -11.68 -10.05 -26.30
C PRO A 294 -10.35 -10.82 -26.29
N ALA A 295 -10.06 -11.61 -27.34
CA ALA A 295 -8.83 -12.37 -27.45
C ALA A 295 -7.58 -11.48 -27.47
N SER A 296 -7.67 -10.29 -28.08
CA SER A 296 -6.55 -9.34 -28.09
C SER A 296 -6.24 -8.81 -26.68
N TYR A 297 -7.27 -8.37 -25.96
CA TYR A 297 -7.12 -7.88 -24.58
C TYR A 297 -6.60 -8.96 -23.62
N PHE A 298 -7.07 -10.20 -23.82
CA PHE A 298 -6.58 -11.35 -23.08
C PHE A 298 -5.07 -11.60 -23.34
N ALA A 299 -4.65 -11.55 -24.61
CA ALA A 299 -3.24 -11.66 -24.99
C ALA A 299 -2.39 -10.47 -24.50
N ASP A 300 -2.96 -9.25 -24.48
CA ASP A 300 -2.30 -8.06 -23.93
C ASP A 300 -2.03 -8.21 -22.45
N SER A 301 -2.97 -8.78 -21.68
CA SER A 301 -2.78 -9.08 -20.26
C SER A 301 -1.62 -10.05 -20.05
N ILE A 302 -1.49 -11.10 -20.86
CA ILE A 302 -0.36 -12.04 -20.82
C ILE A 302 0.96 -11.28 -21.08
N ARG A 303 1.05 -10.57 -22.20
CA ARG A 303 2.28 -9.83 -22.60
C ARG A 303 2.69 -8.80 -21.56
N ARG A 304 1.72 -8.15 -20.92
CA ARG A 304 1.98 -7.14 -19.87
C ARG A 304 2.66 -7.79 -18.66
N TRP A 305 2.15 -8.93 -18.18
CA TRP A 305 2.76 -9.63 -17.05
C TRP A 305 4.12 -10.23 -17.40
N GLU A 306 4.27 -10.79 -18.61
CA GLU A 306 5.59 -11.23 -19.11
C GLU A 306 6.58 -10.05 -19.13
N GLY A 307 6.13 -8.88 -19.53
CA GLY A 307 6.92 -7.64 -19.51
C GLY A 307 7.30 -7.20 -18.11
N TYR A 308 6.38 -7.27 -17.14
CA TYR A 308 6.68 -6.95 -15.74
C TYR A 308 7.72 -7.91 -15.16
N LEU A 309 7.54 -9.21 -15.36
CA LEU A 309 8.48 -10.23 -14.88
C LEU A 309 9.86 -10.08 -15.54
N ALA A 310 9.90 -9.86 -16.85
CA ALA A 310 11.16 -9.69 -17.58
C ALA A 310 11.96 -8.47 -17.09
N LYS A 311 11.28 -7.36 -16.80
CA LYS A 311 11.92 -6.14 -16.26
C LYS A 311 12.27 -6.27 -14.80
N GLY A 312 11.33 -6.79 -13.99
CA GLY A 312 11.44 -6.83 -12.53
C GLY A 312 12.41 -7.90 -12.03
N LEU A 313 12.59 -8.99 -12.77
CA LEU A 313 13.44 -10.12 -12.39
C LEU A 313 14.75 -10.16 -13.18
N SER A 314 15.34 -9.00 -13.43
CA SER A 314 16.57 -8.87 -14.26
C SER A 314 17.83 -9.51 -13.64
N ASN A 315 17.81 -9.82 -12.34
CA ASN A 315 18.92 -10.48 -11.65
C ASN A 315 18.91 -11.99 -11.95
N GLN A 316 19.66 -12.40 -12.95
CA GLN A 316 19.83 -13.82 -13.25
C GLN A 316 20.74 -14.50 -12.20
N GLY A 317 20.48 -15.79 -11.93
CA GLY A 317 21.27 -16.58 -10.98
C GLY A 317 20.80 -16.50 -9.51
N ILE A 318 19.76 -15.73 -9.18
CA ILE A 318 19.13 -15.77 -7.86
C ILE A 318 18.26 -17.04 -7.74
N PRO A 319 18.24 -17.71 -6.57
CA PRO A 319 17.40 -18.89 -6.35
C PRO A 319 15.92 -18.63 -6.65
N GLU A 320 15.21 -19.64 -7.14
CA GLU A 320 13.79 -19.53 -7.47
C GLU A 320 12.95 -19.15 -6.25
N SER A 321 13.28 -19.65 -5.06
CA SER A 321 12.61 -19.31 -3.80
C SER A 321 12.59 -17.80 -3.53
N GLU A 322 13.68 -17.12 -3.79
CA GLU A 322 13.83 -15.68 -3.59
C GLU A 322 13.17 -14.90 -4.73
N ARG A 323 13.27 -15.41 -5.97
CA ARG A 323 12.50 -14.82 -7.10
C ARG A 323 11.00 -14.93 -6.88
N ARG A 324 10.51 -16.02 -6.28
CA ARG A 324 9.09 -16.15 -5.92
C ARG A 324 8.63 -15.07 -4.94
N ILE A 325 9.47 -14.66 -3.99
CA ILE A 325 9.17 -13.54 -3.07
C ILE A 325 9.06 -12.23 -3.86
N ALA A 326 9.97 -11.98 -4.79
CA ALA A 326 9.91 -10.78 -5.64
C ALA A 326 8.64 -10.77 -6.52
N VAL A 327 8.26 -11.92 -7.11
CA VAL A 327 7.02 -12.05 -7.89
C VAL A 327 5.80 -11.81 -7.00
N LYS A 328 5.76 -12.38 -5.79
CA LYS A 328 4.72 -12.12 -4.79
C LYS A 328 4.59 -10.63 -4.48
N ALA A 329 5.71 -9.94 -4.31
CA ALA A 329 5.74 -8.49 -4.07
C ALA A 329 5.19 -7.71 -5.28
N MET A 330 5.57 -8.08 -6.50
CA MET A 330 5.05 -7.46 -7.73
C MET A 330 3.54 -7.71 -7.91
N GLU A 331 3.05 -8.91 -7.61
CA GLU A 331 1.61 -9.23 -7.63
C GLU A 331 0.84 -8.42 -6.59
N THR A 332 1.39 -8.25 -5.38
CA THR A 332 0.75 -7.47 -4.32
C THR A 332 0.65 -6.00 -4.70
N LEU A 333 1.74 -5.40 -5.21
CA LEU A 333 1.75 -4.00 -5.65
C LEU A 333 0.77 -3.75 -6.82
N ASN A 334 0.75 -4.62 -7.83
CA ASN A 334 -0.21 -4.50 -8.93
C ASN A 334 -1.66 -4.78 -8.47
N GLY A 335 -1.86 -5.68 -7.51
CA GLY A 335 -3.17 -5.97 -6.92
C GLY A 335 -3.73 -4.81 -6.09
N ASN A 336 -2.87 -3.98 -5.52
CA ASN A 336 -3.24 -2.79 -4.74
C ASN A 336 -3.25 -1.50 -5.57
N TRP A 337 -2.91 -1.55 -6.85
CA TRP A 337 -3.08 -0.45 -7.77
C TRP A 337 -4.56 -0.21 -8.06
N ARG A 338 -4.99 1.06 -8.00
CA ARG A 338 -6.33 1.56 -8.33
C ARG A 338 -6.22 2.57 -9.46
N SER A 339 -7.00 2.36 -10.51
CA SER A 339 -7.17 3.33 -11.58
C SER A 339 -7.98 4.54 -11.10
N PRO A 340 -7.89 5.69 -11.80
CA PRO A 340 -8.64 6.89 -11.44
C PRO A 340 -10.14 6.63 -11.27
N ALA A 341 -10.68 7.06 -10.11
CA ALA A 341 -12.10 7.03 -9.81
C ALA A 341 -12.43 8.00 -8.66
N GLY A 342 -13.58 8.67 -8.73
CA GLY A 342 -13.95 9.68 -7.74
C GLY A 342 -12.92 10.80 -7.63
N ALA A 343 -12.45 11.09 -6.44
CA ALA A 343 -11.41 12.07 -6.20
C ALA A 343 -9.97 11.56 -6.43
N ILE A 344 -9.75 10.28 -6.68
CA ILE A 344 -8.45 9.75 -7.11
C ILE A 344 -8.31 10.04 -8.60
N LEU A 345 -7.48 11.05 -8.96
CA LEU A 345 -7.38 11.58 -10.33
C LEU A 345 -6.33 10.88 -11.19
N HIS A 346 -5.32 10.28 -10.57
CA HIS A 346 -4.29 9.45 -11.19
C HIS A 346 -4.26 8.07 -10.57
N ASP A 347 -3.58 7.10 -11.23
CA ASP A 347 -3.38 5.78 -10.65
C ASP A 347 -2.72 5.89 -9.28
N GLY A 348 -3.31 5.27 -8.27
CA GLY A 348 -2.79 5.21 -6.92
C GLY A 348 -2.59 3.78 -6.46
N VAL A 349 -1.67 3.54 -5.53
CA VAL A 349 -1.47 2.23 -4.92
C VAL A 349 -1.86 2.31 -3.45
N THR A 350 -2.87 1.53 -3.08
CA THR A 350 -3.40 1.50 -1.72
C THR A 350 -2.54 0.62 -0.81
N PRO A 351 -2.53 0.83 0.53
CA PRO A 351 -1.76 0.00 1.45
C PRO A 351 -2.15 -1.48 1.41
N SER A 352 -3.44 -1.82 1.33
CA SER A 352 -3.92 -3.20 1.29
C SER A 352 -5.33 -3.29 0.74
N ASN A 353 -5.58 -4.25 -0.18
CA ASN A 353 -6.91 -4.57 -0.70
C ASN A 353 -7.73 -5.51 0.20
N THR A 354 -7.19 -5.92 1.34
CA THR A 354 -7.85 -6.86 2.27
C THR A 354 -8.10 -6.27 3.66
N ALA A 355 -7.62 -5.08 3.93
CA ALA A 355 -7.99 -4.31 5.12
C ALA A 355 -8.95 -3.19 4.68
N ARG A 356 -10.20 -3.28 5.13
CA ARG A 356 -11.31 -2.49 4.58
C ARG A 356 -11.15 -0.97 4.62
N TRP A 357 -10.32 -0.45 5.52
CA TRP A 357 -10.05 0.99 5.64
C TRP A 357 -8.76 1.43 4.94
N PHE A 358 -8.06 0.51 4.25
CA PHE A 358 -6.86 0.80 3.49
C PHE A 358 -7.13 0.95 1.98
N ASP A 359 -8.34 1.38 1.61
CA ASP A 359 -8.73 1.60 0.20
C ASP A 359 -8.47 3.05 -0.29
N GLY A 360 -7.69 3.84 0.44
CA GLY A 360 -7.17 5.14 0.04
C GLY A 360 -5.70 5.09 -0.38
N VAL A 361 -5.16 6.24 -0.78
CA VAL A 361 -3.77 6.43 -1.20
C VAL A 361 -3.09 7.34 -0.20
N TRP A 362 -2.10 6.82 0.56
CA TRP A 362 -1.33 7.58 1.55
C TRP A 362 -0.05 8.14 0.95
N ALA A 363 0.40 9.28 1.48
CA ALA A 363 1.54 10.01 0.93
C ALA A 363 2.85 9.22 0.99
N TRP A 364 3.36 8.90 2.18
CA TRP A 364 4.68 8.26 2.25
C TRP A 364 4.69 6.79 1.80
N ASP A 365 3.54 6.11 1.85
CA ASP A 365 3.32 4.82 1.19
C ASP A 365 3.57 4.94 -0.31
N SER A 366 2.99 5.97 -0.93
CA SER A 366 3.12 6.23 -2.36
C SER A 366 4.57 6.40 -2.81
N TRP A 367 5.40 7.04 -1.99
CA TRP A 367 6.82 7.20 -2.29
C TRP A 367 7.54 5.85 -2.32
N LYS A 368 7.25 4.98 -1.36
CA LYS A 368 7.83 3.64 -1.27
C LYS A 368 7.35 2.73 -2.42
N HIS A 369 6.04 2.77 -2.71
CA HIS A 369 5.47 2.03 -3.84
C HIS A 369 6.06 2.48 -5.17
N ALA A 370 6.14 3.78 -5.40
CA ALA A 370 6.67 4.36 -6.64
C ALA A 370 8.15 4.01 -6.84
N TYR A 371 8.96 4.06 -5.78
CA TYR A 371 10.36 3.65 -5.83
C TYR A 371 10.51 2.23 -6.39
N ALA A 372 9.76 1.28 -5.82
CA ALA A 372 9.81 -0.11 -6.25
C ALA A 372 9.25 -0.33 -7.66
N MET A 373 8.08 0.24 -7.95
CA MET A 373 7.37 0.05 -9.22
C MET A 373 8.07 0.72 -10.40
N ALA A 374 8.93 1.70 -10.17
CA ALA A 374 9.77 2.32 -11.20
C ALA A 374 10.52 1.30 -12.07
N HIS A 375 10.84 0.13 -11.52
CA HIS A 375 11.64 -0.90 -12.16
C HIS A 375 10.85 -1.91 -13.01
N PHE A 376 9.52 -2.00 -12.83
CA PHE A 376 8.69 -2.93 -13.62
C PHE A 376 7.41 -2.31 -14.16
N ASN A 377 6.84 -1.29 -13.50
CA ASN A 377 5.63 -0.59 -13.92
C ASN A 377 5.78 0.94 -13.71
N PRO A 378 6.69 1.60 -14.46
CA PRO A 378 7.08 3.00 -14.22
C PRO A 378 5.95 4.01 -14.43
N GLU A 379 4.97 3.72 -15.29
CA GLU A 379 3.86 4.65 -15.51
C GLU A 379 2.93 4.72 -14.27
N VAL A 380 2.65 3.57 -13.67
CA VAL A 380 1.91 3.57 -12.38
C VAL A 380 2.75 4.21 -11.27
N ALA A 381 4.08 4.02 -11.26
CA ALA A 381 4.96 4.71 -10.31
C ALA A 381 4.84 6.23 -10.39
N LYS A 382 4.89 6.80 -11.61
CA LYS A 382 4.72 8.25 -11.84
C LYS A 382 3.33 8.73 -11.42
N ASN A 383 2.30 8.00 -11.81
CA ASN A 383 0.91 8.38 -11.52
C ASN A 383 0.60 8.28 -10.02
N ASN A 384 1.17 7.30 -9.31
CA ASN A 384 1.03 7.18 -7.87
C ASN A 384 1.61 8.40 -7.12
N VAL A 385 2.72 8.96 -7.63
CA VAL A 385 3.26 10.24 -7.14
C VAL A 385 2.28 11.38 -7.47
N ARG A 386 1.79 11.46 -8.72
CA ARG A 386 0.85 12.51 -9.14
C ARG A 386 -0.43 12.49 -8.31
N ALA A 387 -0.97 11.32 -7.99
CA ALA A 387 -2.20 11.15 -7.20
C ALA A 387 -2.15 11.91 -5.86
N MET A 388 -0.99 11.94 -5.21
CA MET A 388 -0.80 12.72 -3.99
C MET A 388 -0.61 14.21 -4.26
N TYR A 389 0.15 14.56 -5.29
CA TYR A 389 0.42 15.95 -5.66
C TYR A 389 -0.76 16.64 -6.37
N ASP A 390 -1.80 15.90 -6.79
CA ASP A 390 -3.07 16.48 -7.25
C ASP A 390 -3.75 17.31 -6.13
N TYR A 391 -3.43 16.99 -4.88
CA TYR A 391 -4.00 17.63 -3.70
C TYR A 391 -2.94 18.34 -2.83
N GLN A 392 -1.80 18.67 -3.42
CA GLN A 392 -0.87 19.59 -2.77
C GLN A 392 -1.58 20.91 -2.48
N VAL A 393 -1.51 21.36 -1.24
CA VAL A 393 -2.22 22.57 -0.81
C VAL A 393 -1.70 23.80 -1.54
N HIS A 394 -2.59 24.59 -2.13
CA HIS A 394 -2.26 25.85 -2.82
C HIS A 394 -2.46 27.07 -1.90
N PRO A 395 -1.82 28.22 -2.20
CA PRO A 395 -1.98 29.45 -1.41
C PRO A 395 -3.42 30.00 -1.36
N ASP A 396 -4.24 29.66 -2.34
CA ASP A 396 -5.66 30.03 -2.45
C ASP A 396 -6.61 28.88 -2.03
N ASP A 397 -6.09 27.87 -1.33
CA ASP A 397 -6.92 26.77 -0.84
C ASP A 397 -8.01 27.28 0.11
N PRO A 398 -9.31 26.96 -0.12
CA PRO A 398 -10.42 27.51 0.65
C PRO A 398 -10.51 27.00 2.10
N VAL A 399 -9.84 25.88 2.41
CA VAL A 399 -9.90 25.23 3.74
C VAL A 399 -8.59 25.47 4.51
N ARG A 400 -7.45 25.37 3.83
CA ARG A 400 -6.11 25.33 4.46
C ARG A 400 -5.07 26.23 3.78
N PRO A 401 -5.35 27.53 3.50
CA PRO A 401 -4.37 28.39 2.81
C PRO A 401 -3.04 28.55 3.57
N GLN A 402 -3.07 28.41 4.91
CA GLN A 402 -1.88 28.46 5.76
C GLN A 402 -0.90 27.30 5.49
N ASP A 403 -1.37 26.19 4.96
CA ASP A 403 -0.56 25.00 4.68
C ASP A 403 -0.09 24.92 3.20
N ALA A 404 -0.06 26.04 2.49
CA ALA A 404 0.39 26.07 1.10
C ALA A 404 1.73 25.35 0.90
N GLY A 405 1.77 24.42 -0.04
CA GLY A 405 2.91 23.52 -0.31
C GLY A 405 2.83 22.15 0.34
N MET A 406 2.02 21.98 1.38
CA MET A 406 1.83 20.69 2.05
C MET A 406 1.25 19.63 1.11
N VAL A 407 1.74 18.41 1.21
CA VAL A 407 1.08 17.22 0.67
C VAL A 407 0.28 16.59 1.79
N ILE A 408 -1.02 16.38 1.58
CA ILE A 408 -1.91 15.83 2.60
C ILE A 408 -1.62 14.36 2.89
N ASP A 409 -2.04 13.87 4.06
CA ASP A 409 -1.77 12.52 4.53
C ASP A 409 -2.35 11.44 3.59
N ALA A 410 -3.66 11.51 3.27
CA ALA A 410 -4.30 10.50 2.45
C ALA A 410 -5.45 11.05 1.59
N VAL A 411 -5.55 10.53 0.37
CA VAL A 411 -6.65 10.79 -0.57
C VAL A 411 -7.50 9.54 -0.76
N PHE A 412 -8.82 9.73 -0.86
CA PHE A 412 -9.78 8.65 -1.03
C PHE A 412 -10.69 8.92 -2.23
N TYR A 413 -11.54 7.96 -2.56
CA TYR A 413 -12.57 8.13 -3.59
C TYR A 413 -13.48 9.34 -3.32
N ASN A 414 -13.89 9.55 -2.07
CA ASN A 414 -14.69 10.69 -1.63
C ASN A 414 -13.83 11.68 -0.84
N LYS A 415 -14.16 12.98 -0.96
CA LYS A 415 -13.66 14.05 -0.09
C LYS A 415 -14.55 14.20 1.14
N LEU A 416 -14.06 14.86 2.18
CA LEU A 416 -14.85 15.27 3.34
C LEU A 416 -15.87 16.38 2.98
N ALA A 417 -16.81 16.63 3.89
CA ALA A 417 -17.90 17.58 3.67
C ALA A 417 -17.40 19.03 3.47
N ASP A 418 -16.35 19.45 4.16
CA ASP A 418 -15.69 20.76 4.01
C ASP A 418 -14.97 20.91 2.65
N ARG A 419 -14.66 19.80 1.99
CA ARG A 419 -14.17 19.73 0.61
C ARG A 419 -15.27 19.51 -0.42
N GLY A 420 -16.55 19.59 0.01
CA GLY A 420 -17.72 19.40 -0.85
C GLY A 420 -18.03 17.93 -1.17
N GLY A 421 -17.52 17.00 -0.39
CA GLY A 421 -17.77 15.55 -0.50
C GLY A 421 -18.75 15.02 0.55
N ASP A 422 -18.86 13.70 0.63
CA ASP A 422 -19.68 12.95 1.60
C ASP A 422 -18.97 11.68 2.11
N GLY A 423 -17.62 11.68 2.05
CA GLY A 423 -16.76 10.61 2.56
C GLY A 423 -16.41 10.74 4.04
N GLY A 424 -15.69 9.77 4.58
CA GLY A 424 -15.29 9.74 5.98
C GLY A 424 -13.81 9.42 6.23
N ASN A 425 -13.03 9.05 5.20
CA ASN A 425 -11.66 8.60 5.36
C ASN A 425 -10.61 9.55 4.76
N TRP A 426 -11.02 10.53 3.96
CA TRP A 426 -10.14 11.59 3.47
C TRP A 426 -9.40 12.27 4.62
N ASN A 427 -8.07 12.43 4.52
CA ASN A 427 -7.28 12.88 5.65
C ASN A 427 -6.31 14.01 5.29
N GLU A 428 -6.51 15.16 5.94
CA GLU A 428 -5.68 16.36 5.84
C GLU A 428 -5.16 16.84 7.21
N ARG A 429 -5.33 16.03 8.26
CA ARG A 429 -4.95 16.43 9.64
C ARG A 429 -3.45 16.60 9.82
N ASP A 430 -2.65 15.97 8.96
CA ASP A 430 -1.18 16.04 8.95
C ASP A 430 -0.64 15.78 7.55
N THR A 431 0.67 15.76 7.41
CA THR A 431 1.41 15.28 6.25
C THR A 431 2.17 14.00 6.62
N LYS A 432 3.11 13.57 5.76
CA LYS A 432 4.00 12.43 5.98
C LYS A 432 5.45 12.79 5.67
N PRO A 433 6.43 11.98 6.11
CA PRO A 433 7.86 12.29 5.91
C PRO A 433 8.21 12.63 4.45
N PRO A 434 9.16 13.56 4.22
CA PRO A 434 9.49 14.13 2.90
C PRO A 434 10.35 13.18 2.07
N LEU A 435 9.80 12.03 1.66
CA LEU A 435 10.48 11.00 0.88
C LEU A 435 10.12 11.03 -0.61
N SER A 436 9.30 12.00 -1.04
CA SER A 436 8.86 12.08 -2.44
C SER A 436 9.99 12.33 -3.42
N ALA A 437 10.94 13.20 -3.09
CA ALA A 437 12.10 13.45 -3.94
C ALA A 437 12.95 12.19 -4.17
N TRP A 438 13.11 11.35 -3.14
CA TRP A 438 13.79 10.06 -3.22
C TRP A 438 13.09 9.10 -4.22
N ALA A 439 11.79 9.00 -4.16
CA ALA A 439 11.03 8.17 -5.09
C ALA A 439 11.07 8.70 -6.54
N ILE A 440 10.92 10.03 -6.72
CA ILE A 440 10.95 10.69 -8.04
C ILE A 440 12.32 10.54 -8.69
N TRP A 441 13.40 10.65 -7.91
CA TRP A 441 14.75 10.45 -8.41
C TRP A 441 15.01 9.01 -8.84
N GLU A 442 14.44 8.03 -8.14
CA GLU A 442 14.53 6.62 -8.56
C GLU A 442 13.73 6.36 -9.84
N ILE A 443 12.53 6.94 -9.99
CA ILE A 443 11.78 6.88 -11.25
C ILE A 443 12.62 7.45 -12.40
N TYR A 444 13.28 8.59 -12.19
CA TYR A 444 14.20 9.16 -13.19
C TYR A 444 15.38 8.22 -13.46
N SER A 445 15.96 7.65 -12.42
CA SER A 445 17.09 6.72 -12.56
C SER A 445 16.73 5.49 -13.38
N ALA A 446 15.50 4.98 -13.25
CA ALA A 446 15.00 3.85 -14.00
C ALA A 446 14.55 4.21 -15.44
N THR A 447 13.97 5.41 -15.65
CA THR A 447 13.30 5.77 -16.92
C THR A 447 14.05 6.80 -17.75
N LYS A 448 14.91 7.61 -17.14
CA LYS A 448 15.58 8.80 -17.71
C LYS A 448 14.59 9.88 -18.19
N ASP A 449 13.39 9.91 -17.62
CA ASP A 449 12.33 10.86 -17.95
C ASP A 449 12.60 12.24 -17.30
N LYS A 450 13.37 13.09 -18.01
CA LYS A 450 13.66 14.47 -17.58
C LYS A 450 12.38 15.33 -17.52
N ALA A 451 11.39 15.04 -18.35
CA ALA A 451 10.14 15.81 -18.35
C ALA A 451 9.36 15.61 -17.04
N PHE A 452 9.35 14.38 -16.50
CA PHE A 452 8.76 14.11 -15.20
C PHE A 452 9.48 14.84 -14.06
N ILE A 453 10.82 14.93 -14.09
CA ILE A 453 11.58 15.76 -13.15
C ILE A 453 11.18 17.23 -13.26
N ALA A 454 11.09 17.77 -14.46
CA ALA A 454 10.69 19.17 -14.67
C ALA A 454 9.26 19.46 -14.19
N GLU A 455 8.34 18.49 -14.31
CA GLU A 455 6.97 18.55 -13.78
C GLU A 455 6.96 18.62 -12.27
N MET A 456 7.74 17.75 -11.61
CA MET A 456 7.65 17.55 -10.17
C MET A 456 8.53 18.52 -9.35
N TYR A 457 9.61 19.04 -9.91
CA TYR A 457 10.58 19.87 -9.21
C TYR A 457 9.97 21.07 -8.48
N PRO A 458 9.13 21.92 -9.10
CA PRO A 458 8.52 23.06 -8.39
C PRO A 458 7.56 22.62 -7.27
N LYS A 459 6.90 21.49 -7.42
CA LYS A 459 6.02 20.91 -6.41
C LYS A 459 6.81 20.39 -5.21
N LEU A 460 7.95 19.75 -5.47
CA LEU A 460 8.90 19.32 -4.43
C LEU A 460 9.47 20.52 -3.66
N GLN A 461 9.84 21.61 -4.36
CA GLN A 461 10.32 22.82 -3.71
C GLN A 461 9.26 23.41 -2.78
N ALA A 462 8.01 23.48 -3.21
CA ALA A 462 6.91 24.00 -2.39
C ALA A 462 6.67 23.13 -1.14
N TYR A 463 6.77 21.81 -1.26
CA TYR A 463 6.63 20.89 -0.12
C TYR A 463 7.83 20.99 0.83
N HIS A 464 9.05 21.07 0.30
CA HIS A 464 10.26 21.32 1.08
C HIS A 464 10.17 22.61 1.89
N ASP A 465 9.75 23.71 1.26
CA ASP A 465 9.65 25.02 1.90
C ASP A 465 8.53 25.05 2.97
N TRP A 466 7.47 24.23 2.80
CA TRP A 466 6.42 24.09 3.82
C TRP A 466 6.98 23.57 5.14
N TRP A 467 7.85 22.57 5.14
CA TRP A 467 8.47 22.03 6.35
C TRP A 467 9.19 23.10 7.14
N TYR A 468 9.99 23.94 6.49
CA TYR A 468 10.75 25.04 7.13
C TYR A 468 9.86 26.19 7.61
N ARG A 469 8.72 26.40 6.98
CA ARG A 469 7.76 27.42 7.40
C ARG A 469 6.86 26.94 8.53
N ALA A 470 6.44 25.69 8.51
CA ALA A 470 5.38 25.15 9.36
C ALA A 470 5.91 24.34 10.56
N ARG A 471 7.18 23.91 10.53
CA ARG A 471 7.75 22.95 11.49
C ARG A 471 9.15 23.36 12.02
N ASP A 472 9.55 24.60 11.86
CA ASP A 472 10.79 25.19 12.41
C ASP A 472 10.39 26.28 13.42
N ASN A 473 10.03 25.87 14.64
CA ASN A 473 9.47 26.78 15.65
C ASN A 473 10.45 27.89 16.06
N ASN A 474 11.71 27.51 16.30
CA ASN A 474 12.74 28.44 16.77
C ASN A 474 13.56 29.08 15.64
N ARG A 475 13.27 28.79 14.39
CA ARG A 475 13.91 29.28 13.16
C ARG A 475 15.42 29.04 13.12
N ASN A 476 15.85 27.88 13.63
CA ASN A 476 17.25 27.47 13.60
C ASN A 476 17.59 26.58 12.39
N GLY A 477 16.61 26.23 11.58
CA GLY A 477 16.75 25.38 10.40
C GLY A 477 16.78 23.87 10.71
N ILE A 478 16.43 23.48 11.95
CA ILE A 478 16.30 22.10 12.41
C ILE A 478 14.83 21.85 12.72
N ILE A 479 14.27 20.85 12.08
CA ILE A 479 12.81 20.68 11.94
C ILE A 479 12.26 19.68 12.96
N GLU A 480 11.08 20.00 13.50
CA GLU A 480 10.30 19.13 14.37
C GLU A 480 9.16 18.47 13.60
N TYR A 481 8.65 17.30 14.07
CA TYR A 481 7.33 16.82 13.70
C TYR A 481 6.25 17.57 14.47
N GLY A 482 4.99 17.47 14.03
CA GLY A 482 3.93 18.19 14.68
C GLY A 482 2.54 17.79 14.20
N ALA A 483 1.62 18.75 14.34
CA ALA A 483 0.23 18.60 13.96
C ALA A 483 -0.25 19.89 13.28
N THR A 484 -1.06 19.75 12.24
CA THR A 484 -1.65 20.93 11.57
C THR A 484 -2.77 21.53 12.42
N LYS A 485 -3.23 22.72 12.05
CA LYS A 485 -4.50 23.26 12.56
C LYS A 485 -5.65 22.37 12.09
N HIS A 486 -6.23 21.59 13.02
CA HIS A 486 -7.29 20.61 12.72
C HIS A 486 -8.11 20.31 13.96
N VAL A 487 -9.39 19.93 13.77
CA VAL A 487 -10.33 19.66 14.89
C VAL A 487 -9.87 18.54 15.84
N GLU A 488 -9.00 17.65 15.38
CA GLU A 488 -8.41 16.60 16.23
C GLU A 488 -7.27 17.13 17.13
N HIS A 489 -6.74 18.32 16.83
CA HIS A 489 -5.59 18.90 17.53
C HIS A 489 -5.92 20.17 18.31
N ASN A 490 -6.92 20.91 17.87
CA ASN A 490 -7.30 22.18 18.48
C ASN A 490 -8.82 22.42 18.42
N ASP A 491 -9.29 23.32 19.29
CA ASP A 491 -10.66 23.80 19.26
C ASP A 491 -10.91 24.81 18.13
N GLU A 492 -12.15 25.30 18.02
CA GLU A 492 -12.56 26.28 17.00
C GLU A 492 -11.80 27.61 17.07
N TYR A 493 -11.18 27.92 18.21
CA TYR A 493 -10.39 29.14 18.44
C TYR A 493 -8.89 28.94 18.16
N GLY A 494 -8.47 27.70 17.83
CA GLY A 494 -7.07 27.34 17.59
C GLY A 494 -6.30 26.95 18.86
N ASN A 495 -6.94 26.80 20.00
CA ASN A 495 -6.29 26.37 21.22
C ASN A 495 -6.03 24.86 21.18
N ILE A 496 -4.82 24.42 21.51
CA ILE A 496 -4.50 23.00 21.63
C ILE A 496 -5.49 22.29 22.56
N THR A 497 -6.00 21.11 22.16
CA THR A 497 -6.90 20.30 22.97
C THR A 497 -6.18 19.09 23.55
N PHE A 498 -6.55 18.71 24.77
CA PHE A 498 -6.01 17.54 25.46
C PHE A 498 -6.99 17.02 26.50
N LYS A 499 -6.84 15.74 26.84
CA LYS A 499 -7.55 15.13 27.97
C LYS A 499 -6.54 14.73 29.05
N VAL A 500 -6.89 14.91 30.28
CA VAL A 500 -6.04 14.56 31.43
C VAL A 500 -6.85 13.81 32.49
N GLN A 501 -6.27 12.74 33.03
CA GLN A 501 -6.90 11.95 34.08
C GLN A 501 -6.24 12.14 35.44
N TYR A 502 -7.03 12.41 36.45
CA TYR A 502 -6.63 12.49 37.85
C TYR A 502 -7.39 11.45 38.68
N SER A 503 -6.91 10.19 38.72
CA SER A 503 -7.55 9.09 39.47
C SER A 503 -7.53 9.29 40.99
N ASN A 504 -6.60 10.08 41.52
CA ASN A 504 -6.42 10.36 42.97
C ASN A 504 -6.88 11.77 43.37
N GLY A 505 -7.66 12.45 42.51
CA GLY A 505 -8.10 13.84 42.74
C GLY A 505 -7.12 14.86 42.18
N ILE A 506 -7.63 16.06 41.89
CA ILE A 506 -6.88 17.18 41.27
C ILE A 506 -5.85 17.68 42.31
N PRO A 507 -4.56 17.83 41.90
CA PRO A 507 -3.52 18.39 42.78
C PRO A 507 -3.81 19.81 43.23
N ALA A 508 -3.34 20.19 44.41
CA ALA A 508 -3.41 21.57 44.87
C ALA A 508 -2.65 22.51 43.92
N GLY A 509 -3.27 23.62 43.56
CA GLY A 509 -2.68 24.63 42.72
C GLY A 509 -3.00 24.47 41.22
N LEU A 510 -3.77 23.44 40.85
CA LEU A 510 -4.30 23.25 39.50
C LEU A 510 -5.81 23.57 39.46
N ASP A 511 -6.20 24.46 38.58
CA ASP A 511 -7.60 24.82 38.34
C ASP A 511 -8.08 24.25 37.00
N LEU A 512 -8.98 23.26 37.03
CA LEU A 512 -9.61 22.64 35.88
C LEU A 512 -11.08 23.09 35.69
N SER A 513 -11.47 24.22 36.29
CA SER A 513 -12.85 24.72 36.20
C SER A 513 -13.26 25.10 34.76
N SER A 514 -12.31 25.38 33.88
CA SER A 514 -12.54 25.64 32.45
C SER A 514 -12.66 24.36 31.60
N CYS A 515 -12.34 23.18 32.17
CA CYS A 515 -12.40 21.90 31.47
C CYS A 515 -13.77 21.24 31.64
N THR A 516 -14.13 20.37 30.70
CA THR A 516 -15.33 19.54 30.78
C THR A 516 -14.98 18.20 31.43
N SER A 517 -15.66 17.84 32.52
CA SER A 517 -15.50 16.51 33.13
C SER A 517 -16.17 15.45 32.27
N GLU A 518 -15.42 14.37 31.95
CA GLU A 518 -15.92 13.22 31.17
C GLU A 518 -16.21 11.98 32.05
N GLY A 519 -16.08 12.10 33.36
CA GLY A 519 -16.21 10.97 34.29
C GLY A 519 -14.89 10.24 34.54
N ASP A 520 -14.86 9.33 35.51
CA ASP A 520 -13.70 8.51 35.90
C ASP A 520 -12.36 9.28 36.04
N GLY A 521 -12.47 10.55 36.48
CA GLY A 521 -11.33 11.45 36.71
C GLY A 521 -10.78 12.07 35.43
N TRP A 522 -11.40 11.89 34.27
CA TRP A 522 -11.03 12.52 33.00
C TRP A 522 -11.61 13.93 32.84
N TYR A 523 -10.80 14.82 32.32
CA TYR A 523 -11.12 16.21 31.99
C TYR A 523 -10.66 16.53 30.57
N ALA A 524 -11.58 16.97 29.72
CA ALA A 524 -11.28 17.52 28.39
C ALA A 524 -11.01 19.03 28.53
N CYS A 525 -9.82 19.46 28.13
CA CYS A 525 -9.28 20.79 28.33
C CYS A 525 -8.76 21.40 27.01
N ALA A 526 -8.62 22.72 26.98
CA ALA A 526 -8.01 23.44 25.88
C ALA A 526 -7.11 24.58 26.40
N GLY A 527 -6.10 24.90 25.59
CA GLY A 527 -5.22 26.05 25.78
C GLY A 527 -3.82 25.69 26.27
N MET A 528 -2.81 26.27 25.61
CA MET A 528 -1.39 26.05 25.89
C MET A 528 -0.99 26.42 27.32
N PRO A 529 -1.45 27.54 27.92
CA PRO A 529 -1.09 27.87 29.28
C PRO A 529 -1.56 26.85 30.32
N LEU A 530 -2.77 26.31 30.15
CA LEU A 530 -3.31 25.26 31.01
C LEU A 530 -2.57 23.95 30.80
N TYR A 531 -2.27 23.58 29.55
CA TYR A 531 -1.47 22.40 29.25
C TYR A 531 -0.11 22.43 29.94
N GLN A 532 0.61 23.54 29.84
CA GLN A 532 1.90 23.74 30.52
C GLN A 532 1.75 23.69 32.05
N GLN A 533 0.68 24.24 32.61
CA GLN A 533 0.42 24.15 34.05
C GLN A 533 0.18 22.70 34.48
N VAL A 534 -0.56 21.91 33.72
CA VAL A 534 -0.77 20.47 33.96
C VAL A 534 0.55 19.71 33.95
N LEU A 535 1.41 19.95 32.97
CA LEU A 535 2.75 19.32 32.89
C LEU A 535 3.62 19.69 34.10
N ASN A 536 3.62 20.98 34.52
CA ASN A 536 4.43 21.48 35.63
C ASN A 536 3.96 20.96 36.98
N VAL A 537 2.65 20.93 37.22
CA VAL A 537 2.06 20.43 38.49
C VAL A 537 2.16 18.91 38.56
N GLY A 538 1.98 18.23 37.44
CA GLY A 538 2.03 16.76 37.36
C GLY A 538 0.91 16.06 38.13
N GLY A 539 1.17 14.83 38.60
CA GLY A 539 0.24 14.06 39.44
C GLY A 539 -0.94 13.43 38.68
N TYR A 540 -1.03 13.57 37.38
CA TYR A 540 -2.02 12.89 36.53
C TYR A 540 -1.68 11.41 36.35
N SER A 541 -2.72 10.60 36.22
CA SER A 541 -2.59 9.15 35.94
C SER A 541 -2.36 8.87 34.46
N ASP A 542 -3.03 9.64 33.60
CA ASP A 542 -2.93 9.49 32.16
C ASP A 542 -3.23 10.80 31.43
N MET A 543 -2.82 10.90 30.15
CA MET A 543 -3.03 12.06 29.30
C MET A 543 -3.18 11.62 27.85
N ASP A 544 -4.15 12.21 27.16
CA ASP A 544 -4.39 12.01 25.72
C ASP A 544 -4.36 13.37 25.00
N ILE A 545 -3.48 13.50 24.02
CA ILE A 545 -3.20 14.77 23.38
C ILE A 545 -3.27 14.59 21.85
N GLY A 546 -4.27 15.22 21.23
CA GLY A 546 -4.43 15.12 19.76
C GLY A 546 -3.17 15.52 19.00
N ALA A 547 -2.49 16.57 19.40
CA ALA A 547 -1.25 17.03 18.76
C ALA A 547 -0.07 16.03 18.92
N GLN A 548 -0.03 15.22 19.99
CA GLN A 548 0.98 14.14 20.14
C GLN A 548 0.72 13.01 19.13
N HIS A 549 -0.54 12.63 18.97
CA HIS A 549 -0.92 11.67 17.93
C HIS A 549 -0.61 12.25 16.55
N GLY A 550 -0.91 13.54 16.30
CA GLY A 550 -0.58 14.24 15.07
C GLY A 550 0.91 14.16 14.74
N ALA A 551 1.80 14.43 15.71
CA ALA A 551 3.26 14.31 15.50
C ALA A 551 3.69 12.87 15.19
N GLY A 552 3.10 11.88 15.86
CA GLY A 552 3.29 10.46 15.56
C GLY A 552 2.85 10.11 14.15
N TRP A 553 1.64 10.49 13.77
CA TRP A 553 1.10 10.25 12.41
C TRP A 553 1.90 10.96 11.32
N GLU A 554 2.31 12.21 11.55
CA GLU A 554 3.14 12.99 10.61
C GLU A 554 4.50 12.31 10.38
N SER A 555 5.07 11.67 11.41
CA SER A 555 6.29 10.86 11.27
C SER A 555 6.05 9.51 10.57
N GLY A 556 4.79 9.06 10.49
CA GLY A 556 4.40 7.72 10.06
C GLY A 556 4.68 6.62 11.08
N MET A 557 5.29 6.92 12.22
CA MET A 557 5.55 5.99 13.33
C MET A 557 4.61 6.28 14.51
N ASP A 558 3.33 6.12 14.29
CA ASP A 558 2.16 6.60 15.03
C ASP A 558 2.29 6.62 16.55
N ASN A 559 2.83 5.58 17.16
CA ASN A 559 2.97 5.44 18.60
C ASN A 559 4.40 5.10 19.05
N ALA A 560 5.40 5.56 18.31
CA ALA A 560 6.79 5.31 18.64
C ALA A 560 7.19 5.91 20.00
N ALA A 561 8.05 5.20 20.72
CA ALA A 561 8.52 5.57 22.07
C ALA A 561 9.11 6.99 22.12
N ARG A 562 9.81 7.40 21.06
CA ARG A 562 10.44 8.73 21.00
C ARG A 562 9.45 9.89 21.13
N PHE A 563 8.18 9.70 20.75
CA PHE A 563 7.11 10.70 20.92
C PHE A 563 6.43 10.65 22.29
N GLY A 564 7.03 9.98 23.29
CA GLY A 564 6.53 9.94 24.64
C GLY A 564 5.49 8.84 24.91
N PHE A 565 5.20 7.97 23.94
CA PHE A 565 4.27 6.86 24.12
C PHE A 565 4.89 5.72 24.92
N ILE A 566 4.29 5.40 26.05
CA ILE A 566 4.69 4.31 26.96
C ILE A 566 3.47 3.80 27.72
N GLU A 567 3.35 2.48 27.87
CA GLU A 567 2.25 1.91 28.66
C GLU A 567 2.44 2.15 30.18
N PRO A 568 1.36 2.31 30.96
CA PRO A 568 1.47 2.56 32.41
C PRO A 568 2.34 1.54 33.14
N GLY A 569 2.23 0.24 32.81
CA GLY A 569 3.06 -0.81 33.41
C GLY A 569 4.54 -0.74 32.99
N GLN A 570 4.83 -0.25 31.77
CA GLN A 570 6.19 -0.02 31.31
C GLN A 570 6.81 1.18 32.02
N LEU A 571 6.05 2.27 32.17
CA LEU A 571 6.48 3.47 32.87
C LEU A 571 6.78 3.17 34.35
N GLN A 572 5.98 2.33 35.04
CA GLN A 572 6.26 1.90 36.41
C GLN A 572 7.57 1.13 36.49
N ARG A 573 7.82 0.17 35.58
CA ARG A 573 9.11 -0.56 35.54
C ARG A 573 10.29 0.38 35.29
N TYR A 574 10.11 1.37 34.43
CA TYR A 574 11.11 2.40 34.19
C TYR A 574 11.39 3.24 35.44
N ALA A 575 10.34 3.68 36.17
CA ALA A 575 10.45 4.40 37.44
C ALA A 575 11.19 3.58 38.50
N ASP A 576 10.84 2.31 38.65
CA ASP A 576 11.48 1.40 39.62
C ASP A 576 12.98 1.25 39.35
N LYS A 577 13.33 1.07 38.06
CA LYS A 577 14.72 0.89 37.62
C LYS A 577 15.57 2.17 37.72
N THR A 578 15.01 3.30 37.36
CA THR A 578 15.76 4.55 37.13
C THR A 578 15.66 5.52 38.31
N TYR A 579 14.52 5.56 38.98
CA TYR A 579 14.19 6.56 40.01
C TYR A 579 13.74 5.95 41.33
N GLY A 580 13.98 4.65 41.56
CA GLY A 580 13.63 3.97 42.80
C GLY A 580 12.11 3.98 43.07
N GLY A 581 11.28 3.97 42.02
CA GLY A 581 9.82 3.96 42.11
C GLY A 581 9.17 5.36 42.04
N ASP A 582 9.93 6.43 41.90
CA ASP A 582 9.40 7.80 41.71
C ASP A 582 8.78 7.99 40.34
N LEU A 583 7.49 7.68 40.25
CA LEU A 583 6.72 7.74 39.01
C LEU A 583 6.62 9.16 38.45
N ALA A 584 6.60 10.17 39.31
CA ALA A 584 6.52 11.57 38.89
C ALA A 584 7.78 12.00 38.12
N LYS A 585 8.97 11.62 38.62
CA LYS A 585 10.22 11.84 37.89
C LYS A 585 10.31 11.03 36.61
N ALA A 586 9.91 9.78 36.65
CA ALA A 586 9.90 8.93 35.46
C ALA A 586 9.02 9.54 34.34
N ARG A 587 7.85 10.07 34.70
CA ARG A 587 6.92 10.70 33.78
C ARG A 587 7.51 11.96 33.10
N GLN A 588 8.37 12.71 33.80
CA GLN A 588 9.04 13.87 33.20
C GLN A 588 9.91 13.51 31.97
N ASP A 589 10.51 12.34 31.94
CA ASP A 589 11.29 11.88 30.77
C ASP A 589 10.40 11.52 29.56
N TRP A 590 9.12 11.24 29.80
CA TRP A 590 8.15 10.81 28.78
C TRP A 590 7.13 11.90 28.42
N ASN A 591 7.09 13.01 29.16
CA ASN A 591 6.23 14.14 28.83
C ASN A 591 6.67 14.77 27.52
N VAL A 592 5.69 15.21 26.76
CA VAL A 592 5.89 16.03 25.55
C VAL A 592 5.30 17.42 25.78
N ALA A 593 5.90 18.43 25.18
CA ALA A 593 5.36 19.77 25.10
C ALA A 593 5.18 20.16 23.64
N PHE A 594 4.52 21.29 23.41
CA PHE A 594 4.24 21.79 22.07
C PHE A 594 4.56 23.25 21.94
N PHE A 595 4.87 23.67 20.72
CA PHE A 595 4.99 25.06 20.30
C PHE A 595 3.91 25.35 19.27
N GLU A 596 3.29 26.53 19.37
CA GLU A 596 2.37 27.04 18.36
C GLU A 596 3.16 27.69 17.24
N ASN A 597 2.93 27.26 16.01
CA ASN A 597 3.52 27.83 14.81
C ASN A 597 2.51 28.80 14.16
N HIS A 598 2.94 30.02 13.91
CA HIS A 598 2.09 31.08 13.35
C HIS A 598 2.68 31.66 12.06
N GLN A 599 1.79 32.08 11.17
CA GLN A 599 2.16 32.92 10.03
C GLN A 599 2.56 34.32 10.50
N ASP A 600 3.17 35.12 9.64
CA ASP A 600 3.56 36.51 9.95
C ASP A 600 2.36 37.41 10.30
N ASN A 601 1.16 37.04 9.84
CA ASN A 601 -0.10 37.73 10.17
C ASN A 601 -0.70 37.30 11.52
N GLY A 602 -0.09 36.35 12.21
CA GLY A 602 -0.55 35.78 13.50
C GLY A 602 -1.49 34.59 13.41
N ASP A 603 -1.87 34.15 12.20
CA ASP A 603 -2.73 32.98 12.05
C ASP A 603 -1.99 31.69 12.42
N LEU A 604 -2.65 30.81 13.17
CA LEU A 604 -2.13 29.51 13.55
C LEU A 604 -1.96 28.62 12.32
N ILE A 605 -0.75 28.07 12.12
CA ILE A 605 -0.46 27.01 11.15
C ILE A 605 -0.72 25.64 11.79
N GLY A 606 -0.22 25.45 13.02
CA GLY A 606 -0.32 24.19 13.75
C GLY A 606 0.65 24.17 14.93
N PHE A 607 1.06 22.98 15.31
CA PHE A 607 1.88 22.74 16.51
C PHE A 607 3.10 21.89 16.14
N SER A 608 4.29 22.27 16.62
CA SER A 608 5.47 21.41 16.65
C SER A 608 5.58 20.74 18.02
N ILE A 609 5.94 19.45 18.06
CA ILE A 609 6.35 18.79 19.30
C ILE A 609 7.69 19.36 19.75
N ASP A 610 7.96 19.35 21.05
CA ASP A 610 9.17 19.90 21.68
C ASP A 610 10.45 19.11 21.41
N GLN A 611 10.59 18.59 20.18
CA GLN A 611 11.76 17.78 19.82
C GLN A 611 12.19 17.94 18.36
N GLU A 612 13.43 18.39 18.18
CA GLU A 612 14.12 18.33 16.89
C GLU A 612 14.37 16.86 16.51
N SER A 613 13.82 16.43 15.38
CA SER A 613 13.87 15.02 14.98
C SER A 613 15.11 14.70 14.16
N VAL A 614 15.91 13.74 14.62
CA VAL A 614 17.10 13.27 13.88
C VAL A 614 16.73 12.63 12.55
N GLU A 615 15.63 11.84 12.53
CA GLU A 615 15.16 11.19 11.32
C GLU A 615 14.67 12.20 10.28
N LEU A 616 13.77 13.11 10.66
CA LEU A 616 13.22 14.11 9.74
C LEU A 616 14.33 14.98 9.14
N ASN A 617 15.27 15.41 9.96
CA ASN A 617 16.39 16.23 9.48
C ASN A 617 17.36 15.41 8.61
N ALA A 618 17.54 14.13 8.85
CA ALA A 618 18.28 13.24 7.95
C ALA A 618 17.56 13.09 6.60
N PHE A 619 16.23 12.93 6.60
CA PHE A 619 15.43 12.86 5.37
C PHE A 619 15.49 14.17 4.59
N LEU A 620 15.37 15.32 5.26
CA LEU A 620 15.49 16.65 4.63
C LEU A 620 16.90 16.90 4.08
N ALA A 621 17.95 16.42 4.75
CA ALA A 621 19.32 16.53 4.23
C ALA A 621 19.49 15.70 2.95
N LYS A 622 18.93 14.49 2.89
CA LYS A 622 18.93 13.65 1.68
C LYS A 622 18.07 14.29 0.59
N GLU A 623 16.90 14.80 0.93
CA GLU A 623 16.02 15.51 0.00
C GLU A 623 16.73 16.70 -0.64
N LYS A 624 17.43 17.54 0.15
CA LYS A 624 18.22 18.67 -0.36
C LYS A 624 19.28 18.21 -1.36
N ARG A 625 20.00 17.13 -1.13
CA ARG A 625 20.97 16.60 -2.10
C ARG A 625 20.30 16.19 -3.40
N ILE A 626 19.15 15.51 -3.32
CA ILE A 626 18.39 15.10 -4.49
C ILE A 626 17.83 16.30 -5.24
N LEU A 627 17.31 17.32 -4.53
CA LEU A 627 16.86 18.58 -5.13
C LEU A 627 18.00 19.32 -5.82
N ALA A 628 19.22 19.27 -5.27
CA ALA A 628 20.41 19.82 -5.92
C ALA A 628 20.73 19.07 -7.23
N ASP A 629 20.68 17.74 -7.24
CA ASP A 629 20.91 16.93 -8.43
C ASP A 629 19.83 17.17 -9.51
N MET A 630 18.56 17.32 -9.09
CA MET A 630 17.47 17.70 -9.99
C MET A 630 17.68 19.13 -10.54
N ALA A 631 18.14 20.06 -9.71
CA ALA A 631 18.43 21.43 -10.12
C ALA A 631 19.55 21.48 -11.17
N ASP A 632 20.63 20.71 -10.98
CA ASP A 632 21.69 20.57 -12.00
C ASP A 632 21.14 19.97 -13.29
N LEU A 633 20.33 18.93 -13.19
CA LEU A 633 19.70 18.32 -14.37
C LEU A 633 18.80 19.32 -15.15
N LEU A 634 18.21 20.28 -14.42
CA LEU A 634 17.31 21.31 -14.97
C LEU A 634 18.02 22.65 -15.28
N ASP A 635 19.36 22.69 -15.22
CA ASP A 635 20.16 23.87 -15.47
C ASP A 635 19.86 25.07 -14.51
N LYS A 636 19.72 24.78 -13.20
CA LYS A 636 19.42 25.73 -12.11
C LYS A 636 20.57 25.76 -11.06
N PRO A 637 21.75 26.31 -11.41
CA PRO A 637 22.96 26.20 -10.57
C PRO A 637 22.84 26.89 -9.20
N ASP A 638 22.08 27.99 -9.10
CA ASP A 638 21.89 28.71 -7.83
C ASP A 638 21.08 27.86 -6.84
N ASP A 639 20.02 27.20 -7.29
CA ASP A 639 19.25 26.26 -6.47
C ASP A 639 20.12 25.08 -6.05
N ALA A 640 20.91 24.52 -6.98
CA ALA A 640 21.80 23.39 -6.70
C ALA A 640 22.81 23.74 -5.58
N SER A 641 23.44 24.92 -5.63
CA SER A 641 24.35 25.37 -4.59
C SER A 641 23.65 25.53 -3.26
N ARG A 642 22.52 26.26 -3.22
CA ARG A 642 21.71 26.48 -2.02
C ARG A 642 21.33 25.18 -1.31
N TYR A 643 20.87 24.18 -2.07
CA TYR A 643 20.48 22.89 -1.49
C TYR A 643 21.68 22.07 -0.98
N ARG A 644 22.83 22.09 -1.69
CA ARG A 644 24.07 21.42 -1.21
C ARG A 644 24.58 22.03 0.08
N ASP A 645 24.59 23.36 0.16
CA ASP A 645 25.01 24.08 1.36
C ASP A 645 24.10 23.76 2.55
N GLY A 646 22.78 23.78 2.34
CA GLY A 646 21.80 23.41 3.36
C GLY A 646 21.91 21.94 3.80
N ALA A 647 22.17 21.01 2.89
CA ALA A 647 22.41 19.61 3.23
C ALA A 647 23.66 19.44 4.09
N THR A 648 24.73 20.19 3.79
CA THR A 648 25.98 20.17 4.55
C THR A 648 25.79 20.73 5.95
N GLN A 649 25.05 21.80 6.11
CA GLN A 649 24.72 22.40 7.42
C GLN A 649 23.92 21.43 8.30
N LEU A 650 22.86 20.80 7.75
CA LEU A 650 22.09 19.79 8.47
C LEU A 650 22.93 18.59 8.88
N ALA A 651 23.80 18.07 7.99
CA ALA A 651 24.71 16.97 8.31
C ALA A 651 25.67 17.35 9.45
N GLY A 652 26.17 18.59 9.45
CA GLY A 652 26.99 19.14 10.53
C GLY A 652 26.27 19.13 11.88
N TYR A 653 25.04 19.63 11.93
CA TYR A 653 24.23 19.66 13.15
C TYR A 653 23.88 18.24 13.64
N ILE A 654 23.45 17.34 12.76
CA ILE A 654 23.13 15.96 13.11
C ILE A 654 24.33 15.29 13.78
N ASN A 655 25.54 15.45 13.22
CA ASN A 655 26.74 14.83 13.77
C ASN A 655 27.21 15.47 15.09
N SER A 656 27.13 16.78 15.22
CA SER A 656 27.63 17.47 16.44
C SER A 656 26.62 17.47 17.58
N CYS A 657 25.30 17.46 17.28
CA CYS A 657 24.28 17.68 18.28
C CYS A 657 23.37 16.47 18.56
N MET A 658 23.20 15.54 17.62
CA MET A 658 22.22 14.47 17.76
C MET A 658 22.81 13.09 18.04
N PHE A 659 24.14 12.98 18.17
CA PHE A 659 24.84 11.74 18.50
C PHE A 659 25.20 11.68 19.97
N ASP A 660 24.82 10.60 20.67
CA ASP A 660 25.25 10.34 22.03
C ASP A 660 26.51 9.47 22.06
N GLU A 661 27.63 10.09 22.51
CA GLU A 661 28.92 9.40 22.59
C GLU A 661 28.93 8.23 23.59
N ALA A 662 28.08 8.25 24.61
CA ALA A 662 28.06 7.19 25.62
C ALA A 662 27.40 5.92 25.07
N SER A 663 26.28 6.05 24.39
CA SER A 663 25.51 4.91 23.86
C SER A 663 25.86 4.55 22.42
N GLY A 664 26.61 5.38 21.70
CA GLY A 664 27.01 5.18 20.32
C GLY A 664 25.87 5.22 19.30
N PHE A 665 24.89 6.05 19.54
CA PHE A 665 23.66 6.08 18.73
C PHE A 665 23.14 7.50 18.56
N TYR A 666 22.32 7.76 17.51
CA TYR A 666 21.66 9.04 17.29
C TYR A 666 20.30 9.08 17.95
N TYR A 667 19.90 10.25 18.45
CA TYR A 667 18.63 10.52 19.11
C TYR A 667 18.06 11.88 18.71
N ASP A 668 16.76 12.05 18.86
CA ASP A 668 16.11 13.36 18.84
C ASP A 668 16.60 14.23 20.00
N ARG A 669 16.45 15.57 19.86
CA ARG A 669 16.73 16.52 20.93
C ARG A 669 15.45 17.14 21.45
N GLN A 670 15.22 17.06 22.76
CA GLN A 670 14.14 17.80 23.39
C GLN A 670 14.58 19.24 23.61
N ILE A 671 13.76 20.18 23.16
CA ILE A 671 13.98 21.62 23.25
C ILE A 671 12.88 22.28 24.07
N ALA A 672 13.18 23.43 24.65
CA ALA A 672 12.24 24.25 25.40
C ALA A 672 12.26 25.69 24.90
N GLN A 673 11.17 26.41 25.14
CA GLN A 673 11.10 27.83 24.75
C GLN A 673 12.18 28.62 25.46
N GLY A 674 13.00 29.33 24.70
CA GLY A 674 14.08 30.16 25.22
C GLY A 674 15.39 29.41 25.48
N ASP A 675 15.51 28.14 25.09
CA ASP A 675 16.79 27.42 25.12
C ASP A 675 17.85 28.18 24.33
N VAL A 676 19.05 28.28 24.91
CA VAL A 676 20.19 28.88 24.27
C VAL A 676 21.14 27.82 23.79
N ALA A 677 21.63 27.98 22.56
CA ALA A 677 22.60 27.07 21.99
C ALA A 677 23.88 27.03 22.85
N ASP A 678 24.43 25.83 23.04
CA ASP A 678 25.71 25.61 23.71
C ASP A 678 26.90 26.04 22.82
N GLY A 679 28.11 25.83 23.30
CA GLY A 679 29.35 26.18 22.56
C GLY A 679 29.52 25.48 21.21
N ASN A 680 28.75 24.43 20.94
CA ASN A 680 28.72 23.67 19.68
C ASN A 680 27.53 24.07 18.78
N GLY A 681 26.69 24.98 19.24
CA GLY A 681 25.48 25.40 18.53
C GLY A 681 24.25 24.49 18.77
N CYS A 682 24.32 23.57 19.75
CA CYS A 682 23.25 22.63 20.05
C CYS A 682 22.25 23.22 21.06
N VAL A 683 20.95 23.09 20.80
CA VAL A 683 19.89 23.49 21.74
C VAL A 683 19.32 22.29 22.48
N GLY A 684 18.79 22.48 23.69
CA GLY A 684 18.08 21.43 24.43
C GLY A 684 18.98 20.24 24.85
N LYS A 685 18.37 19.06 25.01
CA LYS A 685 19.04 17.82 25.47
C LYS A 685 18.67 16.61 24.61
N LEU A 686 19.56 15.59 24.50
CA LEU A 686 19.28 14.34 23.83
C LEU A 686 18.21 13.51 24.57
N LEU A 687 17.27 12.92 23.85
CA LEU A 687 16.18 12.10 24.37
C LEU A 687 16.58 10.64 24.58
N THR A 688 17.73 10.38 25.19
CA THR A 688 18.25 9.03 25.44
C THR A 688 17.36 8.21 26.37
N ALA A 689 16.61 8.84 27.27
CA ALA A 689 15.71 8.19 28.23
C ALA A 689 14.58 7.38 27.57
N ARG A 690 14.12 7.79 26.40
CA ARG A 690 13.05 7.11 25.63
C ARG A 690 13.58 5.92 24.83
N GLY A 691 14.85 5.56 24.98
CA GLY A 691 15.46 4.40 24.35
C GLY A 691 15.79 4.59 22.88
N ARG A 692 16.18 3.49 22.22
CA ARG A 692 16.62 3.45 20.84
C ARG A 692 15.50 2.97 19.92
N GLY A 693 15.38 3.59 18.76
CA GLY A 693 14.47 3.24 17.68
C GLY A 693 15.13 3.43 16.31
N PRO A 694 14.37 3.27 15.21
CA PRO A 694 14.89 3.34 13.84
C PRO A 694 15.40 4.73 13.44
N GLU A 695 14.97 5.78 14.13
CA GLU A 695 15.46 7.14 13.92
C GLU A 695 16.99 7.22 14.01
N GLY A 696 17.61 6.38 14.84
CA GLY A 696 19.06 6.39 15.06
C GLY A 696 19.91 5.86 13.91
N TRP A 697 19.36 5.12 12.94
CA TRP A 697 20.08 4.74 11.72
C TRP A 697 19.69 5.55 10.48
N SER A 698 18.70 6.44 10.58
CA SER A 698 18.32 7.34 9.48
C SER A 698 19.48 8.19 8.97
N PRO A 699 20.44 8.70 9.82
CA PRO A 699 21.62 9.38 9.33
C PRO A 699 22.55 8.52 8.44
N LEU A 700 22.57 7.20 8.66
CA LEU A 700 23.31 6.28 7.79
C LEU A 700 22.63 6.13 6.43
N TRP A 701 21.31 5.96 6.43
CA TRP A 701 20.54 5.89 5.19
C TRP A 701 20.65 7.17 4.37
N ALA A 702 20.58 8.32 5.04
CA ALA A 702 20.71 9.63 4.41
C ALA A 702 22.15 9.98 4.00
N GLU A 703 23.15 9.15 4.35
CA GLU A 703 24.59 9.38 4.07
C GLU A 703 25.13 10.69 4.71
N VAL A 704 24.59 11.06 5.87
CA VAL A 704 25.00 12.26 6.62
C VAL A 704 25.86 11.95 7.85
N ALA A 705 25.85 10.72 8.34
CA ALA A 705 26.64 10.33 9.51
C ALA A 705 28.15 10.38 9.23
N ASP A 706 28.95 10.78 10.23
CA ASP A 706 30.39 10.58 10.20
C ASP A 706 30.73 9.08 10.22
N LYS A 707 31.80 8.68 9.54
CA LYS A 707 32.17 7.25 9.41
C LYS A 707 32.39 6.56 10.75
N GLU A 708 33.00 7.25 11.72
CA GLU A 708 33.23 6.72 13.06
C GLU A 708 31.91 6.52 13.82
N LYS A 709 30.99 7.46 13.72
CA LYS A 709 29.66 7.36 14.31
C LYS A 709 28.84 6.27 13.65
N ALA A 710 28.89 6.17 12.31
CA ALA A 710 28.23 5.10 11.57
C ALA A 710 28.74 3.70 12.00
N ALA A 711 30.02 3.55 12.27
CA ALA A 711 30.57 2.29 12.79
C ALA A 711 29.98 1.91 14.16
N ARG A 712 29.77 2.89 15.04
CA ARG A 712 29.17 2.67 16.36
C ARG A 712 27.66 2.34 16.27
N VAL A 713 26.92 3.04 15.41
CA VAL A 713 25.52 2.72 15.13
C VAL A 713 25.39 1.29 14.60
N ARG A 714 26.27 0.88 13.67
CA ARG A 714 26.35 -0.50 13.18
C ARG A 714 26.51 -1.51 14.32
N GLU A 715 27.40 -1.25 15.29
CA GLU A 715 27.59 -2.15 16.44
C GLU A 715 26.29 -2.36 17.21
N VAL A 716 25.50 -1.29 17.43
CA VAL A 716 24.18 -1.35 18.07
C VAL A 716 23.19 -2.13 17.21
N MET A 717 23.13 -1.87 15.91
CA MET A 717 22.21 -2.56 14.98
C MET A 717 22.47 -4.07 14.91
N LEU A 718 23.74 -4.49 15.02
CA LEU A 718 24.14 -5.90 14.95
C LEU A 718 24.14 -6.60 16.33
N ASN A 719 23.87 -5.87 17.40
CA ASN A 719 23.84 -6.45 18.74
C ASN A 719 22.54 -7.23 18.96
N ALA A 720 22.67 -8.51 19.32
CA ALA A 720 21.54 -9.40 19.60
C ALA A 720 20.73 -9.00 20.85
N GLN A 721 21.28 -8.17 21.74
CA GLN A 721 20.57 -7.62 22.89
C GLN A 721 19.85 -6.31 22.57
N GLU A 722 19.95 -5.83 21.34
CA GLU A 722 19.34 -4.57 20.87
C GLU A 722 18.41 -4.83 19.68
N PHE A 723 18.94 -4.89 18.47
CA PHE A 723 18.15 -4.95 17.24
C PHE A 723 18.32 -6.22 16.40
N ASN A 724 19.36 -7.05 16.65
CA ASN A 724 19.62 -8.23 15.83
C ASN A 724 18.85 -9.45 16.31
N THR A 725 17.56 -9.33 16.42
CA THR A 725 16.58 -10.35 16.82
C THR A 725 16.35 -11.39 15.71
N LYS A 726 15.38 -12.30 15.86
CA LYS A 726 15.07 -13.34 14.86
C LYS A 726 14.69 -12.72 13.51
N ILE A 727 13.84 -11.69 13.51
CA ILE A 727 13.69 -10.73 12.40
C ILE A 727 14.28 -9.42 12.87
N PRO A 728 15.41 -8.98 12.33
CA PRO A 728 16.16 -7.87 12.88
C PRO A 728 15.56 -6.50 12.57
N LEU A 729 16.06 -5.49 13.26
CA LEU A 729 15.75 -4.07 13.06
C LEU A 729 14.28 -3.74 13.33
N GLY A 730 13.78 -4.17 14.51
CA GLY A 730 12.47 -3.73 15.01
C GLY A 730 12.43 -2.23 15.32
N THR A 731 11.23 -1.71 15.48
CA THR A 731 10.99 -0.27 15.71
C THR A 731 11.26 0.21 17.14
N ALA A 732 11.73 -0.67 18.00
CA ALA A 732 12.37 -0.35 19.26
C ALA A 732 13.42 -1.42 19.58
N ALA A 733 14.53 -1.03 20.21
CA ALA A 733 15.51 -1.96 20.73
C ALA A 733 14.94 -2.81 21.85
N LEU A 734 15.41 -4.04 22.06
CA LEU A 734 14.98 -4.90 23.19
C LEU A 734 15.19 -4.23 24.56
N THR A 735 16.15 -3.29 24.64
CA THR A 735 16.44 -2.53 25.87
C THR A 735 15.56 -1.26 26.02
N ASN A 736 14.78 -0.91 25.03
CA ASN A 736 13.91 0.27 25.07
C ASN A 736 12.84 0.09 26.17
N PRO A 737 12.65 1.06 27.09
CA PRO A 737 11.67 0.93 28.18
C PRO A 737 10.23 0.68 27.70
N ALA A 738 9.87 1.15 26.53
CA ALA A 738 8.55 0.99 25.92
C ALA A 738 8.46 -0.16 24.92
N TYR A 739 9.48 -1.03 24.85
CA TYR A 739 9.49 -2.17 23.94
C TYR A 739 8.38 -3.18 24.25
N ASP A 740 7.67 -3.58 23.21
CA ASP A 740 6.80 -4.76 23.19
C ASP A 740 6.70 -5.24 21.73
N PRO A 741 7.00 -6.53 21.45
CA PRO A 741 7.01 -7.07 20.08
C PRO A 741 5.62 -7.09 19.42
N ASN A 742 4.55 -6.77 20.15
CA ASN A 742 3.18 -6.71 19.65
C ASN A 742 2.64 -5.28 19.50
N ILE A 743 3.35 -4.28 20.03
CA ILE A 743 2.94 -2.88 19.87
C ILE A 743 3.41 -2.35 18.52
N TYR A 744 2.55 -1.60 17.87
CA TYR A 744 2.58 -1.22 16.45
C TYR A 744 3.93 -0.61 16.03
N TRP A 745 4.41 0.47 16.71
CA TRP A 745 5.70 1.13 16.42
C TRP A 745 6.68 1.11 17.61
N ARG A 746 6.53 0.14 18.51
CA ARG A 746 7.39 -0.02 19.69
C ARG A 746 7.98 -1.43 19.84
N GLY A 747 8.22 -2.10 18.69
CA GLY A 747 8.83 -3.43 18.68
C GLY A 747 8.68 -4.15 17.35
N ARG A 748 7.52 -4.15 16.71
CA ARG A 748 7.29 -4.82 15.43
C ARG A 748 8.34 -4.43 14.39
N VAL A 749 8.68 -5.35 13.50
CA VAL A 749 9.56 -5.06 12.36
C VAL A 749 8.71 -4.54 11.21
N TRP A 750 8.99 -3.32 10.81
CA TRP A 750 8.45 -2.67 9.65
C TRP A 750 9.48 -2.66 8.53
N LEU A 751 9.12 -3.12 7.33
CA LEU A 751 10.09 -3.40 6.28
C LEU A 751 10.68 -2.15 5.63
N ASP A 752 10.06 -1.00 5.77
CA ASP A 752 10.62 0.29 5.38
C ASP A 752 11.82 0.66 6.28
N GLN A 753 11.63 0.59 7.61
CA GLN A 753 12.68 0.88 8.58
C GLN A 753 13.81 -0.14 8.51
N PHE A 754 13.45 -1.40 8.26
CA PHE A 754 14.42 -2.45 7.96
C PHE A 754 15.26 -2.11 6.72
N TYR A 755 14.60 -1.73 5.62
CA TYR A 755 15.29 -1.35 4.37
C TYR A 755 16.20 -0.15 4.58
N PHE A 756 15.74 0.90 5.28
CA PHE A 756 16.57 2.05 5.59
C PHE A 756 17.79 1.67 6.41
N GLY A 757 17.63 0.77 7.37
CA GLY A 757 18.75 0.26 8.17
C GLY A 757 19.80 -0.49 7.33
N VAL A 758 19.39 -1.49 6.53
CA VAL A 758 20.36 -2.27 5.73
C VAL A 758 20.96 -1.45 4.59
N LYS A 759 20.20 -0.52 4.02
CA LYS A 759 20.73 0.43 3.02
C LYS A 759 21.72 1.41 3.65
N GLY A 760 21.45 1.84 4.88
CA GLY A 760 22.37 2.64 5.67
C GLY A 760 23.71 1.91 5.90
N LEU A 761 23.66 0.64 6.28
CA LEU A 761 24.88 -0.18 6.41
C LEU A 761 25.65 -0.29 5.08
N GLU A 762 24.96 -0.53 3.97
CA GLU A 762 25.59 -0.60 2.65
C GLU A 762 26.28 0.71 2.26
N ASN A 763 25.65 1.86 2.52
CA ASN A 763 26.18 3.19 2.20
C ASN A 763 27.55 3.45 2.86
N TYR A 764 27.81 2.83 4.00
CA TYR A 764 29.09 2.94 4.75
C TYR A 764 30.02 1.75 4.52
N GLY A 765 29.76 0.89 3.52
CA GLY A 765 30.63 -0.21 3.13
C GLY A 765 30.40 -1.52 3.91
N TYR A 766 29.38 -1.59 4.76
CA TYR A 766 29.05 -2.79 5.56
C TYR A 766 28.06 -3.71 4.82
N ARG A 767 28.30 -3.93 3.52
CA ARG A 767 27.39 -4.70 2.66
C ARG A 767 27.19 -6.13 3.15
N SER A 768 28.25 -6.81 3.65
CA SER A 768 28.12 -8.18 4.16
C SER A 768 27.19 -8.28 5.37
N ASP A 769 27.19 -7.26 6.24
CA ASP A 769 26.25 -7.22 7.37
C ASP A 769 24.82 -7.01 6.90
N ALA A 770 24.62 -6.10 5.96
CA ALA A 770 23.33 -5.86 5.33
C ALA A 770 22.76 -7.14 4.68
N GLU A 771 23.55 -7.85 3.88
CA GLU A 771 23.17 -9.13 3.26
C GLU A 771 22.82 -10.20 4.30
N ALA A 772 23.56 -10.27 5.40
CA ALA A 772 23.28 -11.21 6.49
C ALA A 772 21.92 -10.92 7.16
N LEU A 773 21.60 -9.63 7.41
CA LEU A 773 20.33 -9.22 7.97
C LEU A 773 19.18 -9.49 6.98
N VAL A 774 19.36 -9.22 5.69
CA VAL A 774 18.36 -9.50 4.64
C VAL A 774 18.06 -11.00 4.55
N ASN A 775 19.09 -11.83 4.53
CA ASN A 775 18.93 -13.29 4.54
C ASN A 775 18.19 -13.77 5.79
N LYS A 776 18.46 -13.16 6.94
CA LYS A 776 17.78 -13.47 8.20
C LYS A 776 16.29 -13.15 8.13
N LEU A 777 15.90 -12.01 7.54
CA LEU A 777 14.49 -11.65 7.27
C LEU A 777 13.83 -12.67 6.35
N PHE A 778 14.42 -12.94 5.18
CA PHE A 778 13.84 -13.82 4.15
C PHE A 778 13.63 -15.25 4.66
N ASN A 779 14.52 -15.74 5.55
CA ASN A 779 14.45 -17.10 6.10
C ASN A 779 13.48 -17.23 7.29
N ASN A 780 13.17 -16.15 8.00
CA ASN A 780 12.46 -16.23 9.28
C ASN A 780 11.08 -15.57 9.27
N ALA A 781 10.75 -14.71 8.30
CA ALA A 781 9.44 -14.09 8.22
C ALA A 781 8.38 -15.13 7.82
N GLU A 782 7.41 -15.36 8.70
CA GLU A 782 6.35 -16.35 8.52
C GLU A 782 5.55 -16.07 7.24
N GLY A 783 5.28 -17.12 6.45
CA GLY A 783 4.49 -17.04 5.22
C GLY A 783 5.23 -16.44 4.02
N LEU A 784 6.42 -15.84 4.21
CA LEU A 784 7.12 -15.15 3.13
C LEU A 784 7.62 -16.11 2.04
N ALA A 785 8.29 -17.18 2.40
CA ALA A 785 8.78 -18.20 1.47
C ALA A 785 7.66 -19.12 0.92
N GLY A 786 6.54 -19.25 1.63
CA GLY A 786 5.36 -20.02 1.21
C GLY A 786 4.41 -19.23 0.32
N SER A 787 3.14 -19.66 0.27
CA SER A 787 2.05 -19.01 -0.49
C SER A 787 1.22 -18.03 0.36
N GLY A 788 1.62 -17.74 1.60
CA GLY A 788 0.97 -16.73 2.44
C GLY A 788 1.15 -15.31 1.89
N PRO A 789 0.24 -14.39 2.20
CA PRO A 789 0.35 -13.00 1.78
C PRO A 789 1.51 -12.28 2.49
N ILE A 790 2.05 -11.24 1.87
CA ILE A 790 2.98 -10.32 2.51
C ILE A 790 2.21 -9.52 3.55
N ARG A 791 2.80 -9.40 4.76
CA ARG A 791 2.15 -8.73 5.89
C ARG A 791 2.70 -7.32 6.09
N GLU A 792 1.91 -6.53 6.79
CA GLU A 792 2.24 -5.15 7.15
C GLU A 792 3.52 -5.09 8.00
N ASN A 793 3.62 -5.98 8.99
CA ASN A 793 4.79 -6.09 9.86
C ASN A 793 4.95 -7.51 10.40
N TYR A 794 6.05 -7.73 11.12
CA TYR A 794 6.42 -9.03 11.68
C TYR A 794 6.90 -8.90 13.13
N ASN A 795 6.66 -9.93 13.93
CA ASN A 795 7.16 -10.00 15.29
C ASN A 795 8.68 -10.24 15.29
N PRO A 796 9.50 -9.39 15.92
CA PRO A 796 10.95 -9.49 15.90
C PRO A 796 11.50 -10.77 16.56
N GLU A 797 10.82 -11.28 17.58
CA GLU A 797 11.31 -12.42 18.36
C GLU A 797 10.87 -13.76 17.78
N THR A 798 9.66 -13.85 17.25
CA THR A 798 9.05 -15.09 16.77
C THR A 798 9.06 -15.23 15.26
N GLY A 799 9.09 -14.11 14.52
CA GLY A 799 8.91 -14.05 13.07
C GLY A 799 7.44 -14.13 12.64
N ALA A 800 6.51 -14.15 13.59
CA ALA A 800 5.07 -14.27 13.30
C ALA A 800 4.55 -13.07 12.50
N MET A 801 3.59 -13.36 11.62
CA MET A 801 2.86 -12.37 10.83
C MET A 801 2.03 -11.45 11.73
N GLN A 802 2.09 -10.13 11.49
CA GLN A 802 1.30 -9.12 12.20
C GLN A 802 0.73 -8.08 11.21
N GLY A 803 -0.30 -7.33 11.65
CA GLY A 803 -0.93 -6.28 10.86
C GLY A 803 -1.77 -6.78 9.70
N ALA A 804 -2.02 -5.93 8.70
CA ALA A 804 -2.80 -6.24 7.52
C ALA A 804 -2.09 -7.20 6.56
N SER A 805 -2.88 -7.97 5.78
CA SER A 805 -2.36 -8.84 4.72
C SER A 805 -2.26 -8.09 3.38
N ASN A 806 -1.56 -8.67 2.41
CA ASN A 806 -1.33 -8.09 1.08
C ASN A 806 -0.84 -6.63 1.13
N PHE A 807 0.16 -6.38 1.96
CA PHE A 807 0.57 -5.02 2.29
C PHE A 807 1.60 -4.47 1.29
N SER A 808 1.27 -3.33 0.69
CA SER A 808 2.00 -2.76 -0.45
C SER A 808 3.39 -2.29 -0.10
N TRP A 809 3.57 -1.50 0.97
CA TRP A 809 4.92 -0.98 1.22
C TRP A 809 5.90 -2.06 1.69
N SER A 810 5.41 -3.06 2.43
CA SER A 810 6.23 -4.24 2.74
C SER A 810 6.64 -4.97 1.47
N SER A 811 5.71 -5.09 0.51
CA SER A 811 5.98 -5.65 -0.81
C SER A 811 7.01 -4.82 -1.58
N ALA A 812 6.87 -3.49 -1.56
CA ALA A 812 7.82 -2.58 -2.19
C ALA A 812 9.24 -2.79 -1.64
N HIS A 813 9.37 -2.85 -0.31
CA HIS A 813 10.69 -3.03 0.31
C HIS A 813 11.25 -4.43 0.12
N LEU A 814 10.43 -5.49 0.14
CA LEU A 814 10.89 -6.84 -0.21
C LEU A 814 11.41 -6.92 -1.65
N TYR A 815 10.73 -6.27 -2.59
CA TYR A 815 11.20 -6.17 -3.97
C TYR A 815 12.53 -5.40 -4.06
N MET A 816 12.67 -4.27 -3.34
CA MET A 816 13.93 -3.52 -3.28
C MET A 816 15.05 -4.32 -2.64
N LEU A 817 14.77 -5.06 -1.55
CA LEU A 817 15.76 -5.95 -0.91
C LEU A 817 16.21 -7.06 -1.86
N TYR A 818 15.29 -7.69 -2.57
CA TYR A 818 15.60 -8.66 -3.63
C TYR A 818 16.53 -8.03 -4.67
N ARG A 819 16.18 -6.86 -5.18
CA ARG A 819 16.89 -6.18 -6.26
C ARG A 819 18.30 -5.75 -5.85
N ASN A 820 18.46 -5.23 -4.63
CA ASN A 820 19.67 -4.52 -4.22
C ASN A 820 20.68 -5.40 -3.42
N PHE A 821 20.19 -6.43 -2.72
CA PHE A 821 21.01 -7.18 -1.77
C PHE A 821 21.18 -8.65 -2.10
N LEU A 822 20.25 -9.28 -2.81
CA LEU A 822 20.40 -10.68 -3.14
C LEU A 822 21.35 -10.86 -4.32
N LYS A 823 22.29 -11.78 -4.19
CA LYS A 823 23.29 -12.08 -5.21
C LYS A 823 22.90 -13.34 -5.99
N PRO A 824 23.25 -13.43 -7.29
CA PRO A 824 23.27 -14.68 -7.98
C PRO A 824 24.13 -15.71 -7.23
N GLN A 825 23.67 -16.95 -7.11
CA GLN A 825 24.52 -18.05 -6.65
C GLN A 825 25.64 -18.24 -7.67
N ALA A 826 26.90 -18.34 -7.19
CA ALA A 826 28.07 -18.51 -8.02
C ALA A 826 28.10 -19.89 -8.70
#